data_2d021f1c9b65332bd17af7ea8b048a01
#
_entry.id   2d021f1c9b65332bd17af7ea8b048a01
#
_cell.length_a   1.000
_cell.length_b   1.000
_cell.length_c   1.000
_cell.angle_alpha   90.00
_cell.angle_beta   90.00
_cell.angle_gamma   90.00
#
_symmetry.space_group_name_H-M   'P 1'
#
loop_
_entity.id
_entity.type
_entity.pdbx_description
1 polymer ?
#
loop_
_entity_poly.entity_id
_entity_poly.type
_entity_poly.pdbx_seq_one_letter_code
_entity_poly.pdbx_strand_id
1 'polypeptide(L)'
;MAAEQHSGADKWILAMVRAAGRFGLPCDIPALRQQMRWFENLPLQRRLERIGALLGLQITIRPKSSVSWRNEVMPVMAQLEDGSVLILENLDAEKHVSYWLSDCGDMVREEELEALLGRIQPDVVLLGIAARGHDSRIDDFVQPYKQHWFWHHFKHAGRKLSEISMASVLGNVLALAGILFSMQVYDRVIPAQSYPTLWVLFVGVLFAAFLEYFIRLSRTHISDLMGKHIDLKVSSMFFARALVIKNDARPKSTGSFISQLREIDQVRELLTSTTVGAAMDMPFVLLFLVIMAMVGGPLVAIPLIAIPLIVIPGILIQWPLAKLAKEGMRESAIRNAVLVESIEGVEDIKALQAEPYFQRQWEQTHHVSAAIGMKQRVWGARLSGWASTVQQVTYAGMLVLGTYLVLAGDITTGTMVACSLLSSRTIAPLMQLTMVFSRWQHAKSAMTGLNDLLKKPLDRDPEHKMAHCPALAGHYQLDNVQYSYDIEKGEQALYIPELEIKPGERVALIGKVGAGKSTLLKLLSGQAEASKGKLIIDGVDMAHIDPVDVRRQIGLLSQDSRLFFGTLRQNLMLGHPHATDQELIQALRISGALSMVQKDAASLDRMINEGGRGLSGGQRQMVMLSRMIVRNPQVVLLDEPTASMDEQLESYVIRQLQSWMAGRTLILVTHRPALLSLVDRIIVMDGGKVVADGSRDEILGQTQRSNNVTSVVA
;
A
#
# COMPACT_ATOMS: atom_id res chain seq x y z
N MET A 1 1.48 -48.78 22.63
CA MET A 1 1.38 -47.44 22.08
C MET A 1 0.56 -47.56 20.80
N ALA A 2 -0.66 -47.12 20.85
CA ALA A 2 -1.69 -47.38 19.87
C ALA A 2 -1.40 -46.65 18.55
N ALA A 3 -1.35 -47.43 17.45
CA ALA A 3 -1.46 -46.90 16.11
C ALA A 3 -2.91 -46.38 15.95
N GLU A 4 -3.11 -45.07 16.03
CA GLU A 4 -4.35 -44.43 15.61
C GLU A 4 -4.53 -44.72 14.12
N GLN A 5 -5.56 -45.47 13.77
CA GLN A 5 -6.00 -45.66 12.39
C GLN A 5 -6.45 -44.31 11.86
N HIS A 6 -5.57 -43.65 11.13
CA HIS A 6 -5.92 -42.37 10.46
C HIS A 6 -6.97 -42.66 9.39
N SER A 7 -8.05 -41.88 9.39
CA SER A 7 -9.07 -41.88 8.34
C SER A 7 -8.41 -41.62 6.97
N GLY A 8 -8.92 -42.23 5.88
CA GLY A 8 -8.33 -42.06 4.54
C GLY A 8 -8.15 -40.59 4.12
N ALA A 9 -8.94 -39.68 4.69
CA ALA A 9 -8.79 -38.22 4.49
C ALA A 9 -7.53 -37.63 5.18
N ASP A 10 -7.17 -38.15 6.36
CA ASP A 10 -5.97 -37.72 7.10
C ASP A 10 -4.67 -38.11 6.37
N LYS A 11 -4.66 -39.23 5.64
CA LYS A 11 -3.52 -39.70 4.86
C LYS A 11 -3.16 -38.73 3.73
N TRP A 12 -4.16 -38.24 3.01
CA TRP A 12 -3.97 -37.22 1.96
C TRP A 12 -3.49 -35.90 2.51
N ILE A 13 -3.94 -35.49 3.70
CA ILE A 13 -3.49 -34.26 4.36
C ILE A 13 -2.02 -34.34 4.71
N LEU A 14 -1.61 -35.45 5.37
CA LEU A 14 -0.21 -35.63 5.75
C LEU A 14 0.70 -35.61 4.51
N ALA A 15 0.27 -36.23 3.42
CA ALA A 15 0.98 -36.21 2.16
C ALA A 15 1.09 -34.78 1.59
N MET A 16 0.00 -34.01 1.59
CA MET A 16 0.00 -32.63 1.10
C MET A 16 0.83 -31.69 1.98
N VAL A 17 0.81 -31.85 3.29
CA VAL A 17 1.64 -31.08 4.24
C VAL A 17 3.12 -31.36 3.99
N ARG A 18 3.50 -32.62 3.79
CA ARG A 18 4.87 -33.00 3.46
C ARG A 18 5.32 -32.43 2.11
N ALA A 19 4.46 -32.50 1.10
CA ALA A 19 4.72 -31.90 -0.20
C ALA A 19 4.87 -30.38 -0.11
N ALA A 20 4.00 -29.70 0.67
CA ALA A 20 4.09 -28.27 0.90
C ALA A 20 5.39 -27.88 1.63
N GLY A 21 5.82 -28.70 2.59
CA GLY A 21 7.11 -28.54 3.29
C GLY A 21 8.31 -28.60 2.33
N ARG A 22 8.27 -29.49 1.32
CA ARG A 22 9.31 -29.55 0.26
C ARG A 22 9.36 -28.29 -0.61
N PHE A 23 8.21 -27.67 -0.86
CA PHE A 23 8.14 -26.39 -1.56
C PHE A 23 8.41 -25.18 -0.63
N GLY A 24 8.81 -25.42 0.63
CA GLY A 24 9.06 -24.34 1.60
C GLY A 24 7.81 -23.56 2.01
N LEU A 25 6.63 -24.15 1.81
CA LEU A 25 5.36 -23.51 2.18
C LEU A 25 5.05 -23.78 3.65
N PRO A 26 4.71 -22.76 4.46
CA PRO A 26 4.38 -22.92 5.87
C PRO A 26 3.05 -23.66 6.02
N CYS A 27 3.02 -24.69 6.88
CA CYS A 27 1.82 -25.50 7.15
C CYS A 27 1.48 -25.52 8.63
N ASP A 28 0.29 -25.03 8.97
CA ASP A 28 -0.30 -25.20 10.29
C ASP A 28 -1.29 -26.39 10.27
N ILE A 29 -0.81 -27.56 10.73
CA ILE A 29 -1.59 -28.80 10.74
C ILE A 29 -2.87 -28.70 11.60
N PRO A 30 -2.86 -28.12 12.83
CA PRO A 30 -4.05 -27.90 13.61
C PRO A 30 -5.12 -27.05 12.92
N ALA A 31 -4.73 -25.93 12.32
CA ALA A 31 -5.65 -25.05 11.59
C ALA A 31 -6.24 -25.75 10.34
N LEU A 32 -5.42 -26.50 9.63
CA LEU A 32 -5.87 -27.32 8.49
C LEU A 32 -6.91 -28.36 8.89
N ARG A 33 -6.69 -29.13 9.99
CA ARG A 33 -7.66 -30.10 10.49
C ARG A 33 -8.98 -29.47 10.89
N GLN A 34 -8.96 -28.26 11.48
CA GLN A 34 -10.19 -27.56 11.85
C GLN A 34 -10.98 -27.12 10.60
N GLN A 35 -10.31 -26.62 9.57
CA GLN A 35 -10.96 -26.18 8.34
C GLN A 35 -11.48 -27.35 7.51
N MET A 36 -10.88 -28.53 7.59
CA MET A 36 -11.29 -29.71 6.84
C MET A 36 -12.64 -30.27 7.23
N ARG A 37 -13.10 -30.10 8.47
CA ARG A 37 -14.46 -30.48 8.88
C ARG A 37 -15.55 -29.86 8.00
N TRP A 38 -15.27 -28.70 7.40
CA TRP A 38 -16.19 -28.02 6.48
C TRP A 38 -16.22 -28.63 5.06
N PHE A 39 -15.24 -29.49 4.72
CA PHE A 39 -15.10 -30.09 3.39
C PHE A 39 -15.33 -31.60 3.35
N GLU A 40 -15.71 -32.24 4.46
CA GLU A 40 -15.90 -33.70 4.56
C GLU A 40 -16.92 -34.24 3.55
N ASN A 41 -17.92 -33.45 3.19
CA ASN A 41 -18.99 -33.86 2.28
C ASN A 41 -18.68 -33.61 0.78
N LEU A 42 -17.48 -33.08 0.45
CA LEU A 42 -17.09 -32.85 -0.93
C LEU A 42 -16.44 -34.08 -1.57
N PRO A 43 -16.60 -34.30 -2.90
CA PRO A 43 -15.84 -35.29 -3.64
C PRO A 43 -14.34 -35.12 -3.45
N LEU A 44 -13.58 -36.27 -3.43
CA LEU A 44 -12.14 -36.28 -3.13
C LEU A 44 -11.35 -35.24 -3.96
N GLN A 45 -11.61 -35.16 -5.26
CA GLN A 45 -10.96 -34.20 -6.15
C GLN A 45 -11.15 -32.73 -5.70
N ARG A 46 -12.39 -32.30 -5.44
CA ARG A 46 -12.68 -30.95 -4.96
C ARG A 46 -12.11 -30.68 -3.57
N ARG A 47 -12.04 -31.72 -2.74
CA ARG A 47 -11.43 -31.65 -1.41
C ARG A 47 -9.94 -31.40 -1.51
N LEU A 48 -9.23 -32.15 -2.35
CA LEU A 48 -7.81 -31.96 -2.61
C LEU A 48 -7.51 -30.58 -3.20
N GLU A 49 -8.29 -30.11 -4.17
CA GLU A 49 -8.15 -28.78 -4.75
C GLU A 49 -8.29 -27.66 -3.69
N ARG A 50 -9.27 -27.80 -2.77
CA ARG A 50 -9.48 -26.83 -1.67
C ARG A 50 -8.34 -26.84 -0.66
N ILE A 51 -7.87 -28.02 -0.26
CA ILE A 51 -6.73 -28.16 0.65
C ILE A 51 -5.46 -27.64 -0.02
N GLY A 52 -5.25 -27.96 -1.29
CA GLY A 52 -4.12 -27.43 -2.07
C GLY A 52 -4.13 -25.92 -2.12
N ALA A 53 -5.27 -25.31 -2.39
CA ALA A 53 -5.41 -23.86 -2.38
C ALA A 53 -5.07 -23.23 -1.01
N LEU A 54 -5.46 -23.88 0.10
CA LEU A 54 -5.10 -23.42 1.45
C LEU A 54 -3.61 -23.54 1.74
N LEU A 55 -2.94 -24.55 1.19
CA LEU A 55 -1.50 -24.80 1.32
C LEU A 55 -0.66 -24.03 0.28
N GLY A 56 -1.29 -23.32 -0.66
CA GLY A 56 -0.58 -22.66 -1.76
C GLY A 56 -0.06 -23.65 -2.83
N LEU A 57 -0.69 -24.83 -2.94
CA LEU A 57 -0.37 -25.85 -3.93
C LEU A 57 -1.40 -25.85 -5.06
N GLN A 58 -0.93 -25.88 -6.30
CA GLN A 58 -1.75 -26.18 -7.46
C GLN A 58 -1.81 -27.69 -7.67
N ILE A 59 -3.01 -28.22 -7.71
CA ILE A 59 -3.28 -29.64 -7.88
C ILE A 59 -3.80 -29.89 -9.29
N THR A 60 -3.19 -30.83 -9.98
CA THR A 60 -3.64 -31.31 -11.29
C THR A 60 -3.70 -32.84 -11.26
N ILE A 61 -4.89 -33.41 -11.38
CA ILE A 61 -5.09 -34.86 -11.43
C ILE A 61 -4.97 -35.31 -12.90
N ARG A 62 -4.12 -36.29 -13.17
CA ARG A 62 -3.93 -36.87 -14.50
C ARG A 62 -3.79 -38.38 -14.43
N PRO A 63 -4.19 -39.11 -15.49
CA PRO A 63 -3.90 -40.54 -15.61
C PRO A 63 -2.38 -40.76 -15.63
N LYS A 64 -1.89 -41.79 -14.91
CA LYS A 64 -0.45 -42.15 -14.85
C LYS A 64 0.17 -42.37 -16.22
N SER A 65 -0.61 -42.82 -17.23
CA SER A 65 -0.19 -43.01 -18.60
C SER A 65 0.11 -41.71 -19.40
N SER A 66 -0.42 -40.57 -18.94
CA SER A 66 -0.24 -39.27 -19.61
C SER A 66 0.91 -38.44 -19.01
N VAL A 67 1.56 -38.94 -17.95
CA VAL A 67 2.63 -38.23 -17.26
C VAL A 67 3.97 -38.68 -17.81
N SER A 68 4.77 -37.70 -18.27
CA SER A 68 6.18 -37.95 -18.60
C SER A 68 7.01 -37.94 -17.31
N TRP A 69 7.39 -39.13 -16.84
CA TRP A 69 8.13 -39.27 -15.59
C TRP A 69 9.55 -38.74 -15.72
N ARG A 70 9.77 -37.57 -15.16
CA ARG A 70 11.06 -36.88 -15.08
C ARG A 70 11.19 -36.22 -13.72
N ASN A 71 12.41 -36.00 -13.26
CA ASN A 71 12.67 -35.36 -11.98
C ASN A 71 12.03 -33.94 -11.85
N GLU A 72 11.89 -33.24 -12.98
CA GLU A 72 11.26 -31.91 -13.07
C GLU A 72 9.76 -31.91 -12.72
N VAL A 73 9.11 -33.07 -12.76
CA VAL A 73 7.67 -33.25 -12.46
C VAL A 73 7.44 -33.55 -10.99
N MET A 74 8.50 -33.87 -10.23
CA MET A 74 8.41 -34.23 -8.80
C MET A 74 8.21 -32.96 -7.93
N PRO A 75 7.49 -33.05 -6.80
CA PRO A 75 6.85 -34.24 -6.23
C PRO A 75 5.49 -34.58 -6.86
N VAL A 76 5.17 -35.88 -6.91
CA VAL A 76 3.90 -36.42 -7.39
C VAL A 76 3.26 -37.22 -6.27
N MET A 77 1.97 -36.99 -5.99
CA MET A 77 1.23 -37.83 -5.05
C MET A 77 0.40 -38.88 -5.79
N ALA A 78 0.31 -40.08 -5.19
CA ALA A 78 -0.50 -41.15 -5.72
C ALA A 78 -1.07 -42.01 -4.58
N GLN A 79 -2.11 -42.75 -4.89
CA GLN A 79 -2.68 -43.75 -3.97
C GLN A 79 -2.31 -45.15 -4.44
N LEU A 80 -1.87 -45.98 -3.52
CA LEU A 80 -1.66 -47.40 -3.75
C LEU A 80 -2.97 -48.16 -3.73
N GLU A 81 -2.96 -49.40 -4.27
CA GLU A 81 -4.15 -50.28 -4.26
C GLU A 81 -4.60 -50.66 -2.85
N ASP A 82 -3.70 -50.63 -1.84
CA ASP A 82 -3.99 -50.88 -0.41
C ASP A 82 -4.63 -49.65 0.30
N GLY A 83 -4.83 -48.53 -0.42
CA GLY A 83 -5.42 -47.30 0.11
C GLY A 83 -4.43 -46.38 0.81
N SER A 84 -3.15 -46.73 0.91
CA SER A 84 -2.11 -45.81 1.41
C SER A 84 -1.78 -44.74 0.39
N VAL A 85 -1.41 -43.51 0.85
CA VAL A 85 -1.02 -42.37 0.01
C VAL A 85 0.49 -42.24 0.05
N LEU A 86 1.10 -42.12 -1.12
CA LEU A 86 2.55 -41.94 -1.27
C LEU A 86 2.87 -40.60 -1.96
N ILE A 87 4.05 -40.10 -1.69
CA ILE A 87 4.65 -38.99 -2.40
C ILE A 87 5.94 -39.49 -3.05
N LEU A 88 6.01 -39.40 -4.37
CA LEU A 88 7.23 -39.56 -5.15
C LEU A 88 8.04 -38.28 -5.02
N GLU A 89 9.19 -38.36 -4.40
CA GLU A 89 9.96 -37.17 -4.03
C GLU A 89 11.08 -36.85 -5.03
N ASN A 90 11.76 -37.87 -5.54
CA ASN A 90 12.90 -37.71 -6.44
C ASN A 90 12.99 -38.88 -7.38
N LEU A 91 13.44 -38.64 -8.61
CA LEU A 91 13.66 -39.68 -9.61
C LEU A 91 15.11 -39.57 -10.11
N ASP A 92 15.89 -40.64 -9.95
CA ASP A 92 17.27 -40.72 -10.35
C ASP A 92 17.42 -41.06 -11.86
N ALA A 93 18.59 -40.85 -12.41
CA ALA A 93 18.90 -41.17 -13.79
C ALA A 93 18.79 -42.65 -14.13
N GLU A 94 18.92 -43.55 -13.13
CA GLU A 94 18.76 -44.99 -13.22
C GLU A 94 17.32 -45.48 -13.10
N LYS A 95 16.34 -44.56 -13.11
CA LYS A 95 14.89 -44.82 -12.90
C LYS A 95 14.50 -45.36 -11.53
N HIS A 96 15.33 -45.14 -10.50
CA HIS A 96 14.93 -45.37 -9.13
C HIS A 96 14.21 -44.16 -8.59
N VAL A 97 13.10 -44.36 -7.88
CA VAL A 97 12.28 -43.31 -7.30
C VAL A 97 12.33 -43.41 -5.78
N SER A 98 12.66 -42.30 -5.14
CA SER A 98 12.52 -42.14 -3.72
C SER A 98 11.11 -41.68 -3.38
N TYR A 99 10.42 -42.43 -2.48
CA TYR A 99 9.04 -42.13 -2.10
C TYR A 99 8.82 -42.26 -0.62
N TRP A 100 7.87 -41.49 -0.13
CA TRP A 100 7.39 -41.47 1.23
C TRP A 100 5.97 -42.05 1.29
N LEU A 101 5.63 -42.81 2.36
CA LEU A 101 4.32 -43.41 2.59
C LEU A 101 3.65 -42.79 3.81
N SER A 102 2.35 -42.51 3.72
CA SER A 102 1.53 -41.94 4.80
C SER A 102 1.48 -42.82 6.08
N ASP A 103 1.72 -44.11 5.96
CA ASP A 103 1.55 -45.09 7.04
C ASP A 103 2.88 -45.52 7.72
N CYS A 104 4.02 -45.01 7.24
CA CYS A 104 5.35 -45.48 7.68
C CYS A 104 6.20 -44.39 8.40
N GLY A 105 5.60 -43.33 8.92
CA GLY A 105 6.33 -42.24 9.58
C GLY A 105 7.22 -41.48 8.60
N ASP A 106 8.43 -41.06 9.02
CA ASP A 106 9.33 -40.23 8.21
C ASP A 106 10.29 -41.01 7.29
N MET A 107 10.13 -42.33 7.17
CA MET A 107 11.02 -43.14 6.34
C MET A 107 10.74 -42.96 4.86
N VAL A 108 11.79 -42.59 4.09
CA VAL A 108 11.81 -42.57 2.64
C VAL A 108 12.31 -43.94 2.15
N ARG A 109 11.64 -44.50 1.16
CA ARG A 109 12.00 -45.76 0.51
C ARG A 109 12.43 -45.51 -0.91
N GLU A 110 13.26 -46.39 -1.44
CA GLU A 110 13.69 -46.37 -2.84
C GLU A 110 13.27 -47.64 -3.54
N GLU A 111 12.68 -47.52 -4.72
CA GLU A 111 12.20 -48.64 -5.53
C GLU A 111 12.29 -48.29 -7.01
N GLU A 112 12.31 -49.26 -7.89
CA GLU A 112 12.28 -49.04 -9.33
C GLU A 112 10.93 -48.48 -9.77
N LEU A 113 10.92 -47.43 -10.59
CA LEU A 113 9.71 -46.69 -11.00
C LEU A 113 8.65 -47.64 -11.62
N GLU A 114 9.07 -48.59 -12.51
CA GLU A 114 8.14 -49.48 -13.20
C GLU A 114 7.42 -50.44 -12.25
N ALA A 115 8.12 -50.97 -11.25
CA ALA A 115 7.55 -51.82 -10.21
C ALA A 115 6.53 -51.05 -9.35
N LEU A 116 6.85 -49.78 -8.99
CA LEU A 116 5.98 -48.96 -8.19
C LEU A 116 4.72 -48.51 -8.98
N LEU A 117 4.88 -48.18 -10.27
CA LEU A 117 3.76 -47.78 -11.15
C LEU A 117 2.73 -48.91 -11.33
N GLY A 118 3.17 -50.18 -11.24
CA GLY A 118 2.25 -51.34 -11.25
C GLY A 118 1.27 -51.38 -10.08
N ARG A 119 1.62 -50.77 -8.92
CA ARG A 119 0.88 -50.79 -7.66
C ARG A 119 0.10 -49.50 -7.39
N ILE A 120 0.31 -48.45 -8.20
CA ILE A 120 -0.35 -47.16 -8.07
C ILE A 120 -1.68 -47.19 -8.85
N GLN A 121 -2.71 -46.53 -8.27
CA GLN A 121 -4.01 -46.30 -8.94
C GLN A 121 -3.86 -45.55 -10.27
N PRO A 122 -4.85 -45.65 -11.20
CA PRO A 122 -4.75 -45.05 -12.52
C PRO A 122 -4.49 -43.55 -12.54
N ASP A 123 -4.98 -42.83 -11.54
CA ASP A 123 -4.86 -41.37 -11.44
C ASP A 123 -3.77 -40.98 -10.45
N VAL A 124 -2.97 -40.01 -10.85
CA VAL A 124 -1.90 -39.40 -10.04
C VAL A 124 -2.14 -37.91 -9.89
N VAL A 125 -1.69 -37.37 -8.77
CA VAL A 125 -1.86 -35.96 -8.42
C VAL A 125 -0.53 -35.27 -8.58
N LEU A 126 -0.43 -34.46 -9.62
CA LEU A 126 0.71 -33.58 -9.87
C LEU A 126 0.57 -32.34 -8.97
N LEU A 127 1.65 -32.04 -8.26
CA LEU A 127 1.74 -30.89 -7.36
C LEU A 127 2.63 -29.83 -8.00
N GLY A 128 2.09 -28.64 -8.12
CA GLY A 128 2.85 -27.45 -8.44
C GLY A 128 2.70 -26.44 -7.31
N ILE A 129 3.60 -25.48 -7.22
CA ILE A 129 3.31 -24.30 -6.41
C ILE A 129 2.16 -23.60 -7.12
N ALA A 130 1.03 -23.40 -6.43
CA ALA A 130 0.01 -22.53 -6.96
C ALA A 130 0.71 -21.19 -7.24
N ALA A 131 0.78 -20.79 -8.51
CA ALA A 131 0.94 -19.38 -8.84
C ALA A 131 -0.10 -18.71 -7.95
N ARG A 132 0.33 -18.05 -6.86
CA ARG A 132 -0.52 -17.62 -5.73
C ARG A 132 -1.89 -17.31 -6.25
N GLY A 133 -2.87 -18.20 -5.95
CA GLY A 133 -4.22 -18.03 -6.42
C GLY A 133 -4.62 -16.62 -6.04
N HIS A 134 -5.21 -15.86 -6.96
CA HIS A 134 -5.70 -14.52 -6.75
C HIS A 134 -6.19 -14.36 -5.30
N ASP A 135 -5.32 -13.89 -4.40
CA ASP A 135 -5.78 -13.39 -3.12
C ASP A 135 -6.41 -12.04 -3.43
N SER A 136 -7.74 -12.03 -3.51
CA SER A 136 -8.50 -10.82 -3.84
C SER A 136 -8.09 -9.61 -2.99
N ARG A 137 -7.50 -9.85 -1.82
CA ARG A 137 -6.94 -8.82 -0.94
C ARG A 137 -5.62 -8.25 -1.47
N ILE A 138 -4.77 -9.08 -2.09
CA ILE A 138 -3.48 -8.65 -2.67
C ILE A 138 -3.67 -8.21 -4.11
N ASP A 139 -4.54 -8.88 -4.88
CA ASP A 139 -4.80 -8.55 -6.27
C ASP A 139 -5.55 -7.21 -6.41
N ASP A 140 -6.43 -6.87 -5.47
CA ASP A 140 -7.01 -5.53 -5.39
C ASP A 140 -5.93 -4.45 -5.11
N PHE A 141 -4.82 -4.80 -4.44
CA PHE A 141 -3.70 -3.91 -4.16
C PHE A 141 -2.68 -3.82 -5.31
N VAL A 142 -2.52 -4.89 -6.08
CA VAL A 142 -1.53 -5.02 -7.17
C VAL A 142 -2.17 -4.86 -8.54
N GLN A 143 -3.42 -4.43 -8.64
CA GLN A 143 -4.07 -4.18 -9.93
C GLN A 143 -3.24 -3.19 -10.78
N PRO A 144 -3.06 -3.51 -12.09
CA PRO A 144 -2.41 -2.58 -13.00
C PRO A 144 -3.11 -1.23 -12.99
N TYR A 145 -2.34 -0.16 -13.10
CA TYR A 145 -2.84 1.21 -13.12
C TYR A 145 -3.96 1.36 -14.15
N LYS A 146 -5.21 1.56 -13.69
CA LYS A 146 -6.33 1.95 -14.54
C LYS A 146 -6.33 3.46 -14.64
N GLN A 147 -6.15 4.00 -15.87
CA GLN A 147 -6.09 5.45 -16.15
C GLN A 147 -7.23 6.27 -15.53
N HIS A 148 -8.32 5.62 -15.11
CA HIS A 148 -9.53 6.25 -14.55
C HIS A 148 -9.94 5.61 -13.22
N TRP A 149 -8.98 5.34 -12.30
CA TRP A 149 -9.25 4.72 -11.00
C TRP A 149 -10.37 5.42 -10.22
N PHE A 150 -10.39 6.76 -10.20
CA PHE A 150 -11.42 7.56 -9.53
C PHE A 150 -12.82 7.26 -10.09
N TRP A 151 -12.99 7.38 -11.42
CA TRP A 151 -14.28 7.14 -12.07
C TRP A 151 -14.70 5.68 -12.03
N HIS A 152 -13.77 4.75 -11.99
CA HIS A 152 -14.06 3.32 -11.84
C HIS A 152 -14.78 3.05 -10.51
N HIS A 153 -14.27 3.59 -9.41
CA HIS A 153 -14.88 3.42 -8.08
C HIS A 153 -16.23 4.14 -7.98
N PHE A 154 -16.38 5.26 -8.67
CA PHE A 154 -17.63 6.00 -8.73
C PHE A 154 -18.72 5.23 -9.51
N LYS A 155 -18.38 4.59 -10.63
CA LYS A 155 -19.32 3.76 -11.41
C LYS A 155 -19.84 2.56 -10.61
N HIS A 156 -19.05 1.96 -9.76
CA HIS A 156 -19.47 0.85 -8.91
C HIS A 156 -20.41 1.27 -7.76
N ALA A 157 -20.51 2.56 -7.47
CA ALA A 157 -21.45 3.13 -6.52
C ALA A 157 -22.84 3.45 -7.16
N GLY A 158 -23.11 3.00 -8.38
CA GLY A 158 -24.30 3.36 -9.17
C GLY A 158 -25.63 3.18 -8.44
N ARG A 159 -25.79 2.11 -7.64
CA ARG A 159 -26.99 1.90 -6.83
C ARG A 159 -27.21 2.99 -5.79
N LYS A 160 -26.13 3.37 -5.06
CA LYS A 160 -26.21 4.45 -4.07
C LYS A 160 -26.44 5.81 -4.71
N LEU A 161 -25.87 6.05 -5.90
CA LEU A 161 -26.12 7.24 -6.68
C LEU A 161 -27.59 7.32 -7.12
N SER A 162 -28.23 6.21 -7.51
CA SER A 162 -29.66 6.20 -7.83
C SER A 162 -30.53 6.47 -6.61
N GLU A 163 -30.19 5.95 -5.44
CA GLU A 163 -30.88 6.24 -4.18
C GLU A 163 -30.77 7.74 -3.81
N ILE A 164 -29.58 8.33 -3.95
CA ILE A 164 -29.35 9.78 -3.73
C ILE A 164 -30.14 10.60 -4.74
N SER A 165 -30.15 10.21 -6.02
CA SER A 165 -30.91 10.89 -7.08
C SER A 165 -32.40 10.86 -6.80
N MET A 166 -32.93 9.70 -6.39
CA MET A 166 -34.34 9.56 -6.04
C MET A 166 -34.70 10.43 -4.83
N ALA A 167 -33.86 10.46 -3.80
CA ALA A 167 -34.04 11.34 -2.65
C ALA A 167 -34.02 12.83 -3.07
N SER A 168 -33.13 13.22 -4.01
CA SER A 168 -33.12 14.58 -4.58
C SER A 168 -34.42 14.91 -5.33
N VAL A 169 -34.91 13.97 -6.14
CA VAL A 169 -36.22 14.16 -6.81
C VAL A 169 -37.34 14.42 -5.80
N LEU A 170 -37.48 13.52 -4.83
CA LEU A 170 -38.53 13.64 -3.80
C LEU A 170 -38.40 14.93 -2.99
N GLY A 171 -37.16 15.25 -2.56
CA GLY A 171 -36.90 16.47 -1.79
C GLY A 171 -37.20 17.74 -2.58
N ASN A 172 -36.81 17.84 -3.84
CA ASN A 172 -37.11 19.00 -4.68
C ASN A 172 -38.59 19.12 -5.06
N VAL A 173 -39.30 18.01 -5.21
CA VAL A 173 -40.77 18.04 -5.44
C VAL A 173 -41.49 18.49 -4.17
N LEU A 174 -41.11 17.98 -2.98
CA LEU A 174 -41.72 18.42 -1.71
C LEU A 174 -41.43 19.91 -1.41
N ALA A 175 -40.29 20.41 -1.81
CA ALA A 175 -39.94 21.84 -1.67
C ALA A 175 -40.89 22.77 -2.46
N LEU A 176 -41.57 22.28 -3.52
CA LEU A 176 -42.58 23.06 -4.24
C LEU A 176 -43.83 23.30 -3.39
N ALA A 177 -44.13 22.45 -2.40
CA ALA A 177 -45.31 22.61 -1.56
C ALA A 177 -45.36 23.99 -0.88
N GLY A 178 -44.22 24.48 -0.36
CA GLY A 178 -44.15 25.83 0.23
C GLY A 178 -44.40 26.97 -0.76
N ILE A 179 -43.98 26.78 -2.01
CA ILE A 179 -44.18 27.76 -3.08
C ILE A 179 -45.64 27.78 -3.48
N LEU A 180 -46.25 26.62 -3.68
CA LEU A 180 -47.66 26.48 -3.99
C LEU A 180 -48.56 27.00 -2.86
N PHE A 181 -48.18 26.77 -1.60
CA PHE A 181 -48.87 27.33 -0.44
C PHE A 181 -48.87 28.85 -0.52
N SER A 182 -47.73 29.48 -0.73
CA SER A 182 -47.65 30.94 -0.81
C SER A 182 -48.54 31.47 -1.93
N MET A 183 -48.50 30.84 -3.10
CA MET A 183 -49.39 31.20 -4.24
C MET A 183 -50.85 31.14 -3.86
N GLN A 184 -51.31 30.01 -3.26
CA GLN A 184 -52.71 29.88 -2.86
C GLN A 184 -53.16 30.83 -1.77
N VAL A 185 -52.25 31.14 -0.85
CA VAL A 185 -52.56 32.12 0.21
C VAL A 185 -52.84 33.52 -0.38
N TYR A 186 -51.97 34.01 -1.27
CA TYR A 186 -52.12 35.33 -1.86
C TYR A 186 -53.31 35.39 -2.87
N ASP A 187 -53.56 34.32 -3.61
CA ASP A 187 -54.55 34.35 -4.68
C ASP A 187 -55.98 33.97 -4.23
N ARG A 188 -56.09 33.16 -3.14
CA ARG A 188 -57.39 32.63 -2.73
C ARG A 188 -57.71 32.94 -1.27
N VAL A 189 -56.78 32.65 -0.34
CA VAL A 189 -57.08 32.76 1.08
C VAL A 189 -57.27 34.20 1.50
N ILE A 190 -56.41 35.12 1.09
CA ILE A 190 -56.48 36.55 1.46
C ILE A 190 -57.72 37.22 0.84
N PRO A 191 -58.00 37.08 -0.46
CA PRO A 191 -59.17 37.71 -1.06
C PRO A 191 -60.50 37.15 -0.52
N ALA A 192 -60.56 35.81 -0.25
CA ALA A 192 -61.76 35.15 0.24
C ALA A 192 -61.92 35.20 1.79
N GLN A 193 -60.91 35.71 2.54
CA GLN A 193 -60.84 35.71 4.00
C GLN A 193 -61.12 34.35 4.66
N SER A 194 -60.67 33.24 3.96
CA SER A 194 -60.98 31.86 4.38
C SER A 194 -59.94 31.30 5.38
N TYR A 195 -60.16 31.49 6.67
CA TYR A 195 -59.29 30.91 7.71
C TYR A 195 -59.25 29.37 7.71
N PRO A 196 -60.35 28.62 7.48
CA PRO A 196 -60.30 27.17 7.46
C PRO A 196 -59.34 26.64 6.35
N THR A 197 -59.37 27.23 5.16
CA THR A 197 -58.48 26.87 4.06
C THR A 197 -57.04 27.16 4.39
N LEU A 198 -56.75 28.28 5.10
CA LEU A 198 -55.39 28.62 5.52
C LEU A 198 -54.79 27.53 6.41
N TRP A 199 -55.55 27.07 7.43
CA TRP A 199 -55.09 26.06 8.36
C TRP A 199 -54.85 24.69 7.68
N VAL A 200 -55.73 24.27 6.77
CA VAL A 200 -55.56 23.03 6.01
C VAL A 200 -54.33 23.08 5.15
N LEU A 201 -54.10 24.18 4.42
CA LEU A 201 -52.90 24.37 3.61
C LEU A 201 -51.62 24.44 4.46
N PHE A 202 -51.70 25.12 5.61
CA PHE A 202 -50.58 25.22 6.55
C PHE A 202 -50.14 23.86 7.10
N VAL A 203 -51.09 23.02 7.53
CA VAL A 203 -50.83 21.67 8.02
C VAL A 203 -50.23 20.82 6.90
N GLY A 204 -50.73 20.96 5.67
CA GLY A 204 -50.18 20.27 4.49
C GLY A 204 -48.69 20.64 4.21
N VAL A 205 -48.36 21.93 4.26
CA VAL A 205 -46.97 22.40 4.07
C VAL A 205 -46.09 21.98 5.22
N LEU A 206 -46.59 22.04 6.47
CA LEU A 206 -45.83 21.59 7.64
C LEU A 206 -45.44 20.10 7.48
N PHE A 207 -46.41 19.26 7.06
CA PHE A 207 -46.17 17.85 6.82
C PHE A 207 -45.15 17.64 5.67
N ALA A 208 -45.29 18.36 4.55
CA ALA A 208 -44.33 18.30 3.44
C ALA A 208 -42.94 18.72 3.85
N ALA A 209 -42.79 19.81 4.63
CA ALA A 209 -41.50 20.28 5.15
C ALA A 209 -40.85 19.28 6.09
N PHE A 210 -41.64 18.62 6.93
CA PHE A 210 -41.17 17.58 7.84
C PHE A 210 -40.67 16.37 7.06
N LEU A 211 -41.39 15.96 6.04
CA LEU A 211 -40.99 14.86 5.17
C LEU A 211 -39.73 15.22 4.35
N GLU A 212 -39.66 16.46 3.79
CA GLU A 212 -38.47 16.99 3.10
C GLU A 212 -37.23 16.90 4.02
N TYR A 213 -37.38 17.30 5.31
CA TYR A 213 -36.30 17.24 6.28
C TYR A 213 -35.72 15.82 6.42
N PHE A 214 -36.58 14.80 6.60
CA PHE A 214 -36.10 13.41 6.72
C PHE A 214 -35.48 12.88 5.44
N ILE A 215 -36.04 13.20 4.27
CA ILE A 215 -35.47 12.81 2.99
C ILE A 215 -34.10 13.45 2.79
N ARG A 216 -33.95 14.73 3.13
CA ARG A 216 -32.67 15.44 3.05
C ARG A 216 -31.64 14.86 3.99
N LEU A 217 -32.02 14.53 5.22
CA LEU A 217 -31.15 13.87 6.20
C LEU A 217 -30.70 12.49 5.71
N SER A 218 -31.64 11.68 5.19
CA SER A 218 -31.33 10.37 4.60
C SER A 218 -30.40 10.47 3.40
N ARG A 219 -30.62 11.44 2.50
CA ARG A 219 -29.74 11.73 1.36
C ARG A 219 -28.32 12.04 1.80
N THR A 220 -28.17 12.90 2.80
CA THR A 220 -26.84 13.25 3.36
C THR A 220 -26.16 12.02 3.93
N HIS A 221 -26.90 11.24 4.73
CA HIS A 221 -26.34 10.02 5.33
C HIS A 221 -25.88 8.99 4.29
N ILE A 222 -26.68 8.72 3.25
CA ILE A 222 -26.32 7.80 2.16
C ILE A 222 -25.08 8.32 1.41
N SER A 223 -25.02 9.64 1.15
CA SER A 223 -23.88 10.27 0.48
C SER A 223 -22.59 10.14 1.31
N ASP A 224 -22.66 10.36 2.62
CA ASP A 224 -21.51 10.26 3.52
C ASP A 224 -21.04 8.80 3.66
N LEU A 225 -21.98 7.83 3.73
CA LEU A 225 -21.61 6.39 3.71
C LEU A 225 -20.92 6.00 2.41
N MET A 226 -21.38 6.51 1.26
CA MET A 226 -20.74 6.30 -0.03
C MET A 226 -19.34 6.90 -0.04
N GLY A 227 -19.19 8.13 0.40
CA GLY A 227 -17.90 8.82 0.51
C GLY A 227 -16.91 8.06 1.39
N LYS A 228 -17.33 7.62 2.59
CA LYS A 228 -16.53 6.80 3.49
C LYS A 228 -16.06 5.50 2.82
N HIS A 229 -16.93 4.80 2.10
CA HIS A 229 -16.57 3.53 1.47
C HIS A 229 -15.52 3.72 0.36
N ILE A 230 -15.66 4.76 -0.47
CA ILE A 230 -14.70 5.10 -1.52
C ILE A 230 -13.38 5.55 -0.88
N ASP A 231 -13.42 6.38 0.16
CA ASP A 231 -12.23 6.86 0.88
C ASP A 231 -11.38 5.71 1.43
N LEU A 232 -12.00 4.76 2.13
CA LEU A 232 -11.30 3.60 2.67
C LEU A 232 -10.60 2.77 1.59
N LYS A 233 -11.26 2.55 0.44
CA LYS A 233 -10.67 1.81 -0.68
C LYS A 233 -9.52 2.57 -1.33
N VAL A 234 -9.71 3.86 -1.60
CA VAL A 234 -8.72 4.71 -2.25
C VAL A 234 -7.49 4.89 -1.37
N SER A 235 -7.69 5.22 -0.08
CA SER A 235 -6.61 5.39 0.89
C SER A 235 -5.78 4.11 1.04
N SER A 236 -6.45 2.95 1.17
CA SER A 236 -5.79 1.64 1.26
C SER A 236 -4.99 1.32 0.00
N MET A 237 -5.55 1.59 -1.20
CA MET A 237 -4.87 1.38 -2.48
C MET A 237 -3.58 2.22 -2.59
N PHE A 238 -3.65 3.51 -2.29
CA PHE A 238 -2.48 4.38 -2.39
C PHE A 238 -1.42 4.06 -1.33
N PHE A 239 -1.82 3.74 -0.11
CA PHE A 239 -0.90 3.32 0.94
C PHE A 239 -0.17 2.03 0.56
N ALA A 240 -0.89 1.01 0.10
CA ALA A 240 -0.30 -0.22 -0.38
C ALA A 240 0.67 0.05 -1.56
N ARG A 241 0.27 0.89 -2.52
CA ARG A 241 1.13 1.28 -3.64
C ARG A 241 2.41 1.96 -3.18
N ALA A 242 2.30 2.88 -2.20
CA ALA A 242 3.45 3.58 -1.62
C ALA A 242 4.48 2.63 -0.98
N LEU A 243 4.03 1.50 -0.42
CA LEU A 243 4.92 0.50 0.19
C LEU A 243 5.69 -0.34 -0.84
N VAL A 244 5.12 -0.54 -2.05
CA VAL A 244 5.70 -1.42 -3.08
C VAL A 244 6.41 -0.67 -4.21
N ILE A 245 6.55 0.65 -4.14
CA ILE A 245 7.36 1.43 -5.09
C ILE A 245 8.84 1.07 -4.91
N LYS A 246 9.58 0.85 -6.02
CA LYS A 246 11.02 0.65 -6.00
C LYS A 246 11.72 1.75 -5.22
N ASN A 247 12.71 1.39 -4.41
CA ASN A 247 13.42 2.32 -3.53
C ASN A 247 14.03 3.50 -4.31
N ASP A 248 14.62 3.23 -5.48
CA ASP A 248 15.26 4.24 -6.33
C ASP A 248 14.24 5.21 -6.97
N ALA A 249 12.97 4.81 -7.09
CA ALA A 249 11.90 5.63 -7.64
C ALA A 249 11.13 6.44 -6.57
N ARG A 250 11.44 6.25 -5.28
CA ARG A 250 10.81 7.04 -4.20
C ARG A 250 11.23 8.50 -4.26
N PRO A 251 10.35 9.44 -3.86
CA PRO A 251 10.76 10.83 -3.68
C PRO A 251 11.93 10.95 -2.70
N LYS A 252 12.90 11.79 -3.01
CA LYS A 252 14.10 12.00 -2.17
C LYS A 252 13.79 12.56 -0.77
N SER A 253 12.64 13.28 -0.61
CA SER A 253 12.21 13.86 0.66
C SER A 253 11.01 13.11 1.22
N THR A 254 11.13 12.60 2.45
CA THR A 254 10.04 11.95 3.20
C THR A 254 8.85 12.88 3.41
N GLY A 255 9.11 14.16 3.74
CA GLY A 255 8.04 15.15 3.94
C GLY A 255 7.27 15.47 2.66
N SER A 256 7.95 15.52 1.50
CA SER A 256 7.31 15.65 0.19
C SER A 256 6.44 14.44 -0.14
N PHE A 257 6.91 13.23 0.17
CA PHE A 257 6.16 12.00 -0.05
C PHE A 257 4.91 11.91 0.83
N ILE A 258 5.02 12.28 2.12
CA ILE A 258 3.88 12.38 3.04
C ILE A 258 2.87 13.41 2.52
N SER A 259 3.35 14.57 2.02
CA SER A 259 2.48 15.59 1.44
C SER A 259 1.69 15.06 0.25
N GLN A 260 2.35 14.31 -0.63
CA GLN A 260 1.72 13.70 -1.80
C GLN A 260 0.63 12.68 -1.41
N LEU A 261 0.86 11.86 -0.39
CA LEU A 261 -0.15 10.94 0.12
C LEU A 261 -1.34 11.68 0.77
N ARG A 262 -1.10 12.80 1.45
CA ARG A 262 -2.18 13.64 2.02
C ARG A 262 -3.08 14.29 0.96
N GLU A 263 -2.66 14.34 -0.29
CA GLU A 263 -3.50 14.84 -1.39
C GLU A 263 -4.75 13.98 -1.60
N ILE A 264 -4.78 12.74 -1.11
CA ILE A 264 -5.97 11.90 -1.07
C ILE A 264 -7.13 12.59 -0.35
N ASP A 265 -6.84 13.37 0.70
CA ASP A 265 -7.85 14.12 1.46
C ASP A 265 -8.55 15.18 0.59
N GLN A 266 -7.82 15.81 -0.35
CA GLN A 266 -8.39 16.78 -1.29
C GLN A 266 -9.33 16.10 -2.29
N VAL A 267 -9.00 14.90 -2.73
CA VAL A 267 -9.86 14.09 -3.60
C VAL A 267 -11.11 13.64 -2.84
N ARG A 268 -10.95 13.22 -1.57
CA ARG A 268 -12.06 12.86 -0.70
C ARG A 268 -13.06 14.01 -0.53
N GLU A 269 -12.58 15.25 -0.45
CA GLU A 269 -13.44 16.43 -0.26
C GLU A 269 -14.41 16.67 -1.43
N LEU A 270 -14.08 16.18 -2.64
CA LEU A 270 -15.03 16.14 -3.77
C LEU A 270 -16.19 15.15 -3.56
N LEU A 271 -16.00 14.14 -2.73
CA LEU A 271 -16.99 13.10 -2.47
C LEU A 271 -17.91 13.44 -1.27
N THR A 272 -17.78 14.67 -0.74
CA THR A 272 -18.64 15.13 0.35
C THR A 272 -20.11 15.24 -0.09
N SER A 273 -21.01 15.07 0.87
CA SER A 273 -22.46 15.19 0.68
C SER A 273 -22.85 16.49 -0.01
N THR A 274 -22.15 17.60 0.29
CA THR A 274 -22.38 18.92 -0.32
C THR A 274 -22.10 18.92 -1.82
N THR A 275 -20.98 18.35 -2.27
CA THR A 275 -20.60 18.32 -3.68
C THR A 275 -21.53 17.38 -4.48
N VAL A 276 -21.77 16.18 -3.95
CA VAL A 276 -22.67 15.21 -4.57
C VAL A 276 -24.11 15.76 -4.61
N GLY A 277 -24.56 16.39 -3.53
CA GLY A 277 -25.86 17.05 -3.46
C GLY A 277 -26.03 18.14 -4.51
N ALA A 278 -25.07 19.05 -4.64
CA ALA A 278 -25.08 20.11 -5.65
C ALA A 278 -25.17 19.54 -7.08
N ALA A 279 -24.39 18.48 -7.37
CA ALA A 279 -24.43 17.83 -8.68
C ALA A 279 -25.80 17.17 -8.98
N MET A 280 -26.41 16.53 -7.97
CA MET A 280 -27.72 15.88 -8.11
C MET A 280 -28.89 16.88 -8.16
N ASP A 281 -28.71 18.08 -7.61
CA ASP A 281 -29.73 19.12 -7.64
C ASP A 281 -29.69 19.96 -8.95
N MET A 282 -28.62 19.87 -9.76
CA MET A 282 -28.48 20.62 -11.03
C MET A 282 -29.60 20.35 -12.07
N PRO A 283 -30.07 19.10 -12.31
CA PRO A 283 -31.15 18.88 -13.25
C PRO A 283 -32.47 19.60 -12.88
N PHE A 284 -32.67 19.87 -11.57
CA PHE A 284 -33.87 20.56 -11.09
C PHE A 284 -33.90 22.06 -11.39
N VAL A 285 -32.75 22.66 -11.69
CA VAL A 285 -32.70 24.04 -12.21
C VAL A 285 -33.54 24.14 -13.47
N LEU A 286 -33.39 23.18 -14.40
CA LEU A 286 -34.18 23.14 -15.63
C LEU A 286 -35.67 22.92 -15.33
N LEU A 287 -36.00 21.98 -14.42
CA LEU A 287 -37.37 21.72 -14.01
C LEU A 287 -38.04 22.96 -13.44
N PHE A 288 -37.34 23.68 -12.55
CA PHE A 288 -37.88 24.90 -11.94
C PHE A 288 -38.08 26.02 -12.96
N LEU A 289 -37.16 26.15 -13.95
CA LEU A 289 -37.37 27.10 -15.06
C LEU A 289 -38.58 26.75 -15.91
N VAL A 290 -38.83 25.47 -16.20
CA VAL A 290 -39.99 25.02 -16.94
C VAL A 290 -41.26 25.33 -16.15
N ILE A 291 -41.31 25.00 -14.85
CA ILE A 291 -42.47 25.32 -14.00
C ILE A 291 -42.71 26.85 -13.98
N MET A 292 -41.66 27.64 -13.86
CA MET A 292 -41.74 29.10 -13.85
C MET A 292 -42.28 29.63 -15.20
N ALA A 293 -41.84 29.07 -16.31
CA ALA A 293 -42.35 29.44 -17.64
C ALA A 293 -43.85 29.13 -17.81
N MET A 294 -44.30 28.01 -17.24
CA MET A 294 -45.71 27.59 -17.31
C MET A 294 -46.61 28.45 -16.41
N VAL A 295 -46.12 28.88 -15.23
CA VAL A 295 -46.91 29.58 -14.22
C VAL A 295 -46.81 31.10 -14.35
N GLY A 296 -45.58 31.61 -14.57
CA GLY A 296 -45.25 33.03 -14.58
C GLY A 296 -44.93 33.63 -15.95
N GLY A 297 -44.97 32.80 -17.05
CA GLY A 297 -44.71 33.27 -18.40
C GLY A 297 -43.41 34.04 -18.57
N PRO A 298 -43.44 35.36 -18.88
CA PRO A 298 -42.25 36.17 -19.13
C PRO A 298 -41.28 36.31 -17.95
N LEU A 299 -41.72 36.04 -16.71
CA LEU A 299 -40.88 36.14 -15.51
C LEU A 299 -39.68 35.19 -15.57
N VAL A 300 -39.76 34.11 -16.35
CA VAL A 300 -38.64 33.15 -16.50
C VAL A 300 -37.39 33.79 -17.13
N ALA A 301 -37.56 34.89 -17.89
CA ALA A 301 -36.41 35.55 -18.53
C ALA A 301 -35.37 36.09 -17.54
N ILE A 302 -35.80 36.50 -16.33
CA ILE A 302 -34.91 37.05 -15.33
C ILE A 302 -33.92 36.01 -14.79
N PRO A 303 -34.32 34.84 -14.22
CA PRO A 303 -33.37 33.83 -13.80
C PRO A 303 -32.62 33.20 -14.99
N LEU A 304 -33.22 33.19 -16.20
CA LEU A 304 -32.50 32.71 -17.39
C LEU A 304 -31.27 33.60 -17.73
N ILE A 305 -31.37 34.92 -17.52
CA ILE A 305 -30.27 35.86 -17.67
C ILE A 305 -29.30 35.74 -16.48
N ALA A 306 -29.80 35.47 -15.27
CA ALA A 306 -28.96 35.36 -14.07
C ALA A 306 -28.05 34.12 -14.12
N ILE A 307 -28.46 33.01 -14.70
CA ILE A 307 -27.69 31.78 -14.83
C ILE A 307 -26.32 32.04 -15.49
N PRO A 308 -26.23 32.58 -16.74
CA PRO A 308 -24.92 32.85 -17.34
C PRO A 308 -24.10 33.91 -16.58
N LEU A 309 -24.74 34.88 -15.91
CA LEU A 309 -24.04 35.86 -15.07
C LEU A 309 -23.36 35.24 -13.85
N ILE A 310 -23.82 34.08 -13.36
CA ILE A 310 -23.20 33.34 -12.28
C ILE A 310 -22.19 32.34 -12.83
N VAL A 311 -22.56 31.59 -13.88
CA VAL A 311 -21.77 30.46 -14.38
C VAL A 311 -20.53 30.92 -15.15
N ILE A 312 -20.62 31.96 -16.00
CA ILE A 312 -19.48 32.43 -16.82
C ILE A 312 -18.32 32.91 -15.93
N PRO A 313 -18.51 33.80 -14.93
CA PRO A 313 -17.44 34.17 -14.02
C PRO A 313 -16.89 32.97 -13.24
N GLY A 314 -17.76 32.02 -12.86
CA GLY A 314 -17.37 30.78 -12.21
C GLY A 314 -16.39 29.94 -13.05
N ILE A 315 -16.61 29.86 -14.35
CA ILE A 315 -15.70 29.16 -15.28
C ILE A 315 -14.41 29.95 -15.50
N LEU A 316 -14.50 31.25 -15.71
CA LEU A 316 -13.32 32.10 -15.97
C LEU A 316 -12.33 32.09 -14.80
N ILE A 317 -12.82 32.08 -13.57
CA ILE A 317 -12.01 32.07 -12.35
C ILE A 317 -11.25 30.73 -12.15
N GLN A 318 -11.60 29.67 -12.89
CA GLN A 318 -10.90 28.38 -12.80
C GLN A 318 -9.41 28.49 -13.18
N TRP A 319 -9.06 29.37 -14.13
CA TRP A 319 -7.68 29.54 -14.59
C TRP A 319 -6.75 30.07 -13.49
N PRO A 320 -7.04 31.23 -12.85
CA PRO A 320 -6.20 31.70 -11.75
C PRO A 320 -6.23 30.76 -10.54
N LEU A 321 -7.36 30.12 -10.24
CA LEU A 321 -7.44 29.16 -9.15
C LEU A 321 -6.59 27.91 -9.41
N ALA A 322 -6.56 27.38 -10.63
CA ALA A 322 -5.73 26.23 -11.00
C ALA A 322 -4.23 26.52 -10.79
N LYS A 323 -3.79 27.73 -11.20
CA LYS A 323 -2.39 28.16 -10.98
C LYS A 323 -2.06 28.24 -9.49
N LEU A 324 -2.92 28.91 -8.71
CA LEU A 324 -2.75 29.04 -7.26
C LEU A 324 -2.84 27.68 -6.53
N ALA A 325 -3.67 26.75 -6.99
CA ALA A 325 -3.76 25.42 -6.43
C ALA A 325 -2.43 24.66 -6.61
N LYS A 326 -1.86 24.68 -7.83
CA LYS A 326 -0.57 24.04 -8.12
C LYS A 326 0.58 24.66 -7.33
N GLU A 327 0.65 25.99 -7.25
CA GLU A 327 1.64 26.70 -6.43
C GLU A 327 1.47 26.34 -4.93
N GLY A 328 0.23 26.34 -4.43
CA GLY A 328 -0.08 26.01 -3.03
C GLY A 328 0.31 24.57 -2.65
N MET A 329 0.13 23.60 -3.55
CA MET A 329 0.57 22.22 -3.33
C MET A 329 2.10 22.13 -3.22
N ARG A 330 2.82 22.79 -4.13
CA ARG A 330 4.29 22.83 -4.10
C ARG A 330 4.81 23.43 -2.79
N GLU A 331 4.29 24.59 -2.39
CA GLU A 331 4.71 25.24 -1.15
C GLU A 331 4.32 24.44 0.10
N SER A 332 3.18 23.77 0.07
CA SER A 332 2.78 22.83 1.15
C SER A 332 3.73 21.65 1.26
N ALA A 333 4.21 21.11 0.13
CA ALA A 333 5.20 20.03 0.12
C ALA A 333 6.53 20.48 0.71
N ILE A 334 7.01 21.68 0.35
CA ILE A 334 8.25 22.27 0.90
C ILE A 334 8.10 22.50 2.41
N ARG A 335 6.99 23.10 2.85
CA ARG A 335 6.70 23.32 4.27
C ARG A 335 6.68 22.03 5.07
N ASN A 336 6.05 20.99 4.54
CA ASN A 336 6.01 19.68 5.20
C ASN A 336 7.40 19.03 5.21
N ALA A 337 8.24 19.22 4.20
CA ALA A 337 9.61 18.75 4.20
C ALA A 337 10.43 19.41 5.32
N VAL A 338 10.35 20.74 5.45
CA VAL A 338 11.02 21.49 6.53
C VAL A 338 10.53 21.02 7.91
N LEU A 339 9.22 20.78 8.07
CA LEU A 339 8.64 20.32 9.32
C LEU A 339 9.19 18.94 9.72
N VAL A 340 9.17 17.97 8.80
CA VAL A 340 9.64 16.61 9.07
C VAL A 340 11.13 16.63 9.39
N GLU A 341 11.93 17.32 8.59
CA GLU A 341 13.38 17.47 8.80
C GLU A 341 13.70 18.11 10.17
N SER A 342 12.98 19.16 10.54
CA SER A 342 13.18 19.85 11.83
C SER A 342 12.79 18.99 13.03
N ILE A 343 11.75 18.16 12.91
CA ILE A 343 11.31 17.27 14.00
C ILE A 343 12.22 16.05 14.12
N GLU A 344 12.64 15.46 12.98
CA GLU A 344 13.59 14.33 13.00
C GLU A 344 14.97 14.76 13.54
N GLY A 345 15.42 15.95 13.18
CA GLY A 345 16.73 16.51 13.59
C GLY A 345 16.70 17.40 14.82
N VAL A 346 15.65 17.38 15.66
CA VAL A 346 15.47 18.34 16.77
C VAL A 346 16.61 18.28 17.80
N GLU A 347 17.20 17.11 18.03
CA GLU A 347 18.34 16.94 18.96
C GLU A 347 19.59 17.65 18.43
N ASP A 348 19.88 17.48 17.13
CA ASP A 348 21.00 18.15 16.45
C ASP A 348 20.78 19.66 16.37
N ILE A 349 19.54 20.10 16.06
CA ILE A 349 19.17 21.52 16.03
C ILE A 349 19.47 22.18 17.38
N LYS A 350 19.11 21.53 18.50
CA LYS A 350 19.40 22.03 19.85
C LYS A 350 20.89 22.00 20.17
N ALA A 351 21.57 20.91 19.81
CA ALA A 351 23.03 20.81 20.03
C ALA A 351 23.82 21.88 19.29
N LEU A 352 23.37 22.26 18.09
CA LEU A 352 23.97 23.29 17.25
C LEU A 352 23.46 24.70 17.55
N GLN A 353 22.48 24.86 18.47
CA GLN A 353 21.78 26.14 18.73
C GLN A 353 21.22 26.77 17.45
N ALA A 354 20.72 25.92 16.54
CA ALA A 354 20.25 26.32 15.21
C ALA A 354 18.74 26.64 15.15
N GLU A 355 18.05 26.70 16.30
CA GLU A 355 16.60 26.99 16.38
C GLU A 355 16.22 28.27 15.61
N PRO A 356 16.98 29.40 15.70
CA PRO A 356 16.62 30.60 14.99
C PRO A 356 16.72 30.47 13.46
N TYR A 357 17.56 29.57 12.95
CA TYR A 357 17.68 29.29 11.51
C TYR A 357 16.45 28.54 11.01
N PHE A 358 16.08 27.42 11.67
CA PHE A 358 14.91 26.62 11.28
C PHE A 358 13.61 27.36 11.50
N GLN A 359 13.53 28.20 12.56
CA GLN A 359 12.37 29.07 12.79
C GLN A 359 12.18 30.06 11.63
N ARG A 360 13.23 30.74 11.19
CA ARG A 360 13.16 31.66 10.04
C ARG A 360 12.78 30.94 8.76
N GLN A 361 13.33 29.76 8.51
CA GLN A 361 12.99 28.96 7.34
C GLN A 361 11.50 28.54 7.37
N TRP A 362 11.00 28.14 8.53
CA TRP A 362 9.58 27.84 8.73
C TRP A 362 8.70 29.07 8.50
N GLU A 363 9.05 30.21 9.07
CA GLU A 363 8.31 31.46 8.90
C GLU A 363 8.25 31.90 7.43
N GLN A 364 9.36 31.80 6.69
CA GLN A 364 9.39 32.10 5.26
C GLN A 364 8.47 31.19 4.45
N THR A 365 8.59 29.89 4.63
CA THR A 365 7.74 28.92 3.90
C THR A 365 6.27 29.06 4.29
N HIS A 366 6.00 29.35 5.57
CA HIS A 366 4.64 29.57 6.06
C HIS A 366 4.04 30.88 5.50
N HIS A 367 4.82 31.94 5.45
CA HIS A 367 4.40 33.23 4.88
C HIS A 367 3.98 33.09 3.41
N VAL A 368 4.78 32.42 2.59
CA VAL A 368 4.45 32.15 1.17
C VAL A 368 3.17 31.33 1.06
N SER A 369 3.08 30.24 1.82
CA SER A 369 1.89 29.37 1.82
C SER A 369 0.62 30.11 2.26
N ALA A 370 0.73 30.96 3.30
CA ALA A 370 -0.38 31.78 3.80
C ALA A 370 -0.83 32.83 2.77
N ALA A 371 0.12 33.46 2.07
CA ALA A 371 -0.17 34.43 1.01
C ALA A 371 -0.92 33.80 -0.16
N ILE A 372 -0.52 32.59 -0.58
CA ILE A 372 -1.24 31.83 -1.63
C ILE A 372 -2.64 31.47 -1.15
N GLY A 373 -2.78 30.93 0.06
CA GLY A 373 -4.07 30.59 0.64
C GLY A 373 -4.99 31.81 0.79
N MET A 374 -4.44 32.98 1.13
CA MET A 374 -5.19 34.23 1.16
C MET A 374 -5.71 34.62 -0.24
N LYS A 375 -4.86 34.57 -1.27
CA LYS A 375 -5.26 34.81 -2.66
C LYS A 375 -6.39 33.87 -3.11
N GLN A 376 -6.31 32.58 -2.78
CA GLN A 376 -7.35 31.61 -3.09
C GLN A 376 -8.68 31.96 -2.41
N ARG A 377 -8.65 32.29 -1.11
CA ARG A 377 -9.85 32.72 -0.36
C ARG A 377 -10.45 33.99 -0.92
N VAL A 378 -9.63 34.98 -1.30
CA VAL A 378 -10.11 36.25 -1.91
C VAL A 378 -10.83 35.99 -3.24
N TRP A 379 -10.29 35.11 -4.10
CA TRP A 379 -10.97 34.73 -5.34
C TRP A 379 -12.29 33.98 -5.07
N GLY A 380 -12.31 33.05 -4.12
CA GLY A 380 -13.53 32.37 -3.71
C GLY A 380 -14.58 33.34 -3.15
N ALA A 381 -14.17 34.26 -2.27
CA ALA A 381 -15.05 35.27 -1.69
C ALA A 381 -15.61 36.23 -2.75
N ARG A 382 -14.80 36.67 -3.72
CA ARG A 382 -15.27 37.48 -4.85
C ARG A 382 -16.32 36.77 -5.67
N LEU A 383 -16.11 35.47 -5.95
CA LEU A 383 -17.07 34.68 -6.73
C LEU A 383 -18.40 34.47 -5.97
N SER A 384 -18.32 34.11 -4.69
CA SER A 384 -19.52 33.92 -3.87
C SER A 384 -20.27 35.23 -3.63
N GLY A 385 -19.55 36.34 -3.39
CA GLY A 385 -20.14 37.65 -3.25
C GLY A 385 -20.83 38.13 -4.53
N TRP A 386 -20.19 37.93 -5.69
CA TRP A 386 -20.80 38.23 -6.99
C TRP A 386 -22.10 37.42 -7.20
N ALA A 387 -22.05 36.11 -6.99
CA ALA A 387 -23.21 35.25 -7.14
C ALA A 387 -24.36 35.65 -6.20
N SER A 388 -24.06 36.02 -4.94
CA SER A 388 -25.06 36.55 -4.00
C SER A 388 -25.65 37.86 -4.47
N THR A 389 -24.84 38.76 -5.01
CA THR A 389 -25.34 40.02 -5.58
C THR A 389 -26.27 39.78 -6.77
N VAL A 390 -25.88 38.90 -7.70
CA VAL A 390 -26.74 38.49 -8.84
C VAL A 390 -28.06 37.93 -8.33
N GLN A 391 -28.04 37.10 -7.29
CA GLN A 391 -29.27 36.55 -6.69
C GLN A 391 -30.19 37.66 -6.14
N GLN A 392 -29.64 38.64 -5.43
CA GLN A 392 -30.42 39.77 -4.90
C GLN A 392 -31.01 40.65 -6.03
N VAL A 393 -30.22 40.94 -7.06
CA VAL A 393 -30.68 41.68 -8.24
C VAL A 393 -31.79 40.89 -8.99
N THR A 394 -31.61 39.57 -9.11
CA THR A 394 -32.63 38.70 -9.69
C THR A 394 -33.94 38.77 -8.91
N TYR A 395 -33.89 38.68 -7.58
CA TYR A 395 -35.09 38.82 -6.75
C TYR A 395 -35.75 40.19 -6.92
N ALA A 396 -35.00 41.28 -6.91
CA ALA A 396 -35.53 42.62 -7.12
C ALA A 396 -36.15 42.76 -8.54
N GLY A 397 -35.46 42.22 -9.55
CA GLY A 397 -35.98 42.23 -10.93
C GLY A 397 -37.29 41.42 -11.06
N MET A 398 -37.41 40.28 -10.37
CA MET A 398 -38.63 39.48 -10.32
C MET A 398 -39.81 40.30 -9.76
N LEU A 399 -39.57 41.08 -8.70
CA LEU A 399 -40.62 41.94 -8.12
C LEU A 399 -40.97 43.08 -9.06
N VAL A 400 -40.02 43.74 -9.67
CA VAL A 400 -40.26 44.86 -10.61
C VAL A 400 -41.08 44.37 -11.81
N LEU A 401 -40.55 43.38 -12.55
CA LEU A 401 -41.26 42.86 -13.75
C LEU A 401 -42.59 42.21 -13.35
N GLY A 402 -42.63 41.47 -12.24
CA GLY A 402 -43.86 40.87 -11.70
C GLY A 402 -44.92 41.89 -11.39
N THR A 403 -44.55 43.05 -10.80
CA THR A 403 -45.49 44.14 -10.51
C THR A 403 -46.09 44.73 -11.83
N TYR A 404 -45.26 44.92 -12.85
CA TYR A 404 -45.79 45.37 -14.16
C TYR A 404 -46.78 44.38 -14.75
N LEU A 405 -46.51 43.09 -14.71
CA LEU A 405 -47.39 42.04 -15.24
C LEU A 405 -48.69 41.87 -14.40
N VAL A 406 -48.61 42.06 -13.08
CA VAL A 406 -49.82 42.08 -12.22
C VAL A 406 -50.70 43.26 -12.51
N LEU A 407 -50.13 44.46 -12.69
CA LEU A 407 -50.88 45.68 -13.02
C LEU A 407 -51.49 45.60 -14.43
N ALA A 408 -50.82 44.88 -15.35
CA ALA A 408 -51.37 44.59 -16.69
C ALA A 408 -52.49 43.51 -16.65
N GLY A 409 -52.63 42.78 -15.56
CA GLY A 409 -53.62 41.70 -15.41
C GLY A 409 -53.18 40.38 -16.03
N ASP A 410 -51.90 40.25 -16.44
CA ASP A 410 -51.40 39.02 -17.10
C ASP A 410 -51.13 37.91 -16.08
N ILE A 411 -50.75 38.24 -14.83
CA ILE A 411 -50.49 37.29 -13.75
C ILE A 411 -51.12 37.76 -12.44
N THR A 412 -51.26 36.82 -11.49
CA THR A 412 -51.74 37.12 -10.13
C THR A 412 -50.63 37.52 -9.19
N THR A 413 -50.97 38.18 -8.08
CA THR A 413 -50.01 38.51 -7.02
C THR A 413 -49.35 37.25 -6.39
N GLY A 414 -50.13 36.19 -6.23
CA GLY A 414 -49.62 34.90 -5.76
C GLY A 414 -48.66 34.26 -6.74
N THR A 415 -48.91 34.35 -8.04
CA THR A 415 -47.98 33.92 -9.10
C THR A 415 -46.65 34.69 -9.01
N MET A 416 -46.66 36.02 -8.83
CA MET A 416 -45.46 36.81 -8.69
C MET A 416 -44.62 36.37 -7.48
N VAL A 417 -45.25 36.18 -6.32
CA VAL A 417 -44.59 35.71 -5.10
C VAL A 417 -44.03 34.29 -5.30
N ALA A 418 -44.82 33.40 -5.85
CA ALA A 418 -44.40 32.01 -6.12
C ALA A 418 -43.18 31.94 -7.06
N CYS A 419 -43.19 32.72 -8.15
CA CYS A 419 -42.08 32.80 -9.10
C CYS A 419 -40.82 33.41 -8.47
N SER A 420 -40.97 34.38 -7.56
CA SER A 420 -39.84 34.96 -6.82
C SER A 420 -39.19 33.92 -5.90
N LEU A 421 -39.97 33.12 -5.19
CA LEU A 421 -39.49 32.03 -4.36
C LEU A 421 -38.84 30.91 -5.20
N LEU A 422 -39.47 30.58 -6.33
CA LEU A 422 -38.94 29.56 -7.26
C LEU A 422 -37.62 30.00 -7.90
N SER A 423 -37.46 31.29 -8.23
CA SER A 423 -36.22 31.87 -8.73
C SER A 423 -35.08 31.68 -7.72
N SER A 424 -35.33 31.94 -6.43
CA SER A 424 -34.33 31.72 -5.37
C SER A 424 -33.94 30.22 -5.28
N ARG A 425 -34.87 29.31 -5.41
CA ARG A 425 -34.64 27.86 -5.45
C ARG A 425 -33.86 27.43 -6.69
N THR A 426 -34.08 28.06 -7.84
CA THR A 426 -33.37 27.80 -9.09
C THR A 426 -31.90 28.23 -9.01
N ILE A 427 -31.60 29.34 -8.34
CA ILE A 427 -30.23 29.87 -8.20
C ILE A 427 -29.43 29.16 -7.13
N ALA A 428 -30.05 28.59 -6.10
CA ALA A 428 -29.36 27.98 -4.95
C ALA A 428 -28.36 26.87 -5.36
N PRO A 429 -28.67 25.90 -6.23
CA PRO A 429 -27.71 24.91 -6.71
C PRO A 429 -26.51 25.54 -7.46
N LEU A 430 -26.72 26.63 -8.20
CA LEU A 430 -25.66 27.34 -8.91
C LEU A 430 -24.70 28.02 -7.95
N MET A 431 -25.21 28.54 -6.83
CA MET A 431 -24.38 29.07 -5.74
C MET A 431 -23.49 27.98 -5.12
N GLN A 432 -24.02 26.80 -4.92
CA GLN A 432 -23.24 25.65 -4.43
C GLN A 432 -22.16 25.22 -5.43
N LEU A 433 -22.45 25.27 -6.73
CA LEU A 433 -21.46 24.97 -7.78
C LEU A 433 -20.22 25.89 -7.71
N THR A 434 -20.36 27.14 -7.31
CA THR A 434 -19.20 28.04 -7.18
C THR A 434 -18.20 27.54 -6.15
N MET A 435 -18.67 26.93 -5.05
CA MET A 435 -17.80 26.28 -4.06
C MET A 435 -17.21 24.95 -4.62
N VAL A 436 -18.00 24.17 -5.34
CA VAL A 436 -17.53 22.94 -6.00
C VAL A 436 -16.42 23.27 -7.00
N PHE A 437 -16.52 24.33 -7.77
CA PHE A 437 -15.50 24.77 -8.70
C PHE A 437 -14.17 25.09 -8.01
N SER A 438 -14.17 25.71 -6.84
CA SER A 438 -12.96 25.94 -6.06
C SER A 438 -12.30 24.62 -5.63
N ARG A 439 -13.08 23.70 -5.07
CA ARG A 439 -12.59 22.37 -4.63
C ARG A 439 -12.11 21.50 -5.80
N TRP A 440 -12.76 21.62 -6.95
CA TRP A 440 -12.41 20.85 -8.15
C TRP A 440 -10.97 21.07 -8.60
N GLN A 441 -10.49 22.31 -8.58
CA GLN A 441 -9.11 22.61 -8.99
C GLN A 441 -8.08 22.00 -8.03
N HIS A 442 -8.34 22.04 -6.73
CA HIS A 442 -7.48 21.38 -5.75
C HIS A 442 -7.46 19.87 -5.95
N ALA A 443 -8.63 19.25 -6.10
CA ALA A 443 -8.71 17.83 -6.31
C ALA A 443 -8.14 17.38 -7.67
N LYS A 444 -8.31 18.17 -8.74
CA LYS A 444 -7.69 17.88 -10.04
C LYS A 444 -6.17 17.90 -9.96
N SER A 445 -5.58 18.88 -9.27
CA SER A 445 -4.15 18.95 -9.04
C SER A 445 -3.67 17.76 -8.18
N ALA A 446 -4.40 17.42 -7.13
CA ALA A 446 -4.15 16.26 -6.28
C ALA A 446 -4.20 14.95 -7.07
N MET A 447 -5.21 14.77 -7.91
CA MET A 447 -5.31 13.60 -8.82
C MET A 447 -4.11 13.49 -9.76
N THR A 448 -3.57 14.61 -10.24
CA THR A 448 -2.35 14.59 -11.08
C THR A 448 -1.15 14.09 -10.28
N GLY A 449 -0.92 14.63 -9.07
CA GLY A 449 0.16 14.17 -8.19
C GLY A 449 0.03 12.69 -7.79
N LEU A 450 -1.21 12.23 -7.49
CA LEU A 450 -1.48 10.83 -7.20
C LEU A 450 -1.31 9.92 -8.43
N ASN A 451 -1.68 10.38 -9.61
CA ASN A 451 -1.43 9.64 -10.86
C ASN A 451 0.06 9.50 -11.14
N ASP A 452 0.86 10.50 -10.84
CA ASP A 452 2.32 10.40 -10.99
C ASP A 452 2.92 9.40 -10.00
N LEU A 453 2.33 9.25 -8.80
CA LEU A 453 2.71 8.20 -7.86
C LEU A 453 2.35 6.80 -8.41
N LEU A 454 1.19 6.65 -9.04
CA LEU A 454 0.74 5.38 -9.62
C LEU A 454 1.58 4.94 -10.82
N LYS A 455 2.20 5.87 -11.56
CA LYS A 455 3.08 5.58 -12.70
C LYS A 455 4.47 5.12 -12.29
N LYS A 456 4.86 5.31 -11.01
CA LYS A 456 6.18 4.91 -10.54
C LYS A 456 6.37 3.39 -10.63
N PRO A 457 7.58 2.93 -11.00
CA PRO A 457 7.87 1.50 -11.10
C PRO A 457 7.72 0.83 -9.74
N LEU A 458 7.19 -0.38 -9.77
CA LEU A 458 6.98 -1.21 -8.59
C LEU A 458 8.10 -2.21 -8.42
N ASP A 459 8.32 -2.63 -7.18
CA ASP A 459 9.19 -3.76 -6.86
C ASP A 459 8.75 -5.05 -7.57
N ARG A 460 7.44 -5.26 -7.66
CA ARG A 460 6.82 -6.37 -8.38
C ARG A 460 5.90 -5.81 -9.45
N ASP A 461 6.26 -6.02 -10.71
CA ASP A 461 5.41 -5.64 -11.83
C ASP A 461 4.36 -6.73 -12.05
N PRO A 462 3.06 -6.42 -11.93
CA PRO A 462 1.99 -7.40 -12.15
C PRO A 462 1.90 -7.88 -13.60
N GLU A 463 2.45 -7.14 -14.56
CA GLU A 463 2.41 -7.48 -15.99
C GLU A 463 3.54 -8.43 -16.38
N HIS A 464 4.64 -8.49 -15.61
CA HIS A 464 5.76 -9.38 -15.86
C HIS A 464 5.68 -10.65 -15.00
N LYS A 465 5.72 -11.81 -15.67
CA LYS A 465 5.84 -13.11 -14.99
C LYS A 465 7.26 -13.26 -14.46
N MET A 466 7.44 -13.07 -13.16
CA MET A 466 8.73 -13.28 -12.49
C MET A 466 8.93 -14.76 -12.16
N ALA A 467 10.18 -15.20 -12.17
CA ALA A 467 10.56 -16.55 -11.79
C ALA A 467 10.34 -16.74 -10.28
N HIS A 468 9.73 -17.84 -9.90
CA HIS A 468 9.54 -18.22 -8.51
C HIS A 468 10.70 -19.11 -8.06
N CYS A 469 11.49 -18.62 -7.11
CA CYS A 469 12.66 -19.33 -6.57
C CYS A 469 12.49 -19.47 -5.04
N PRO A 470 11.76 -20.50 -4.56
CA PRO A 470 11.42 -20.63 -3.14
C PRO A 470 12.63 -20.99 -2.26
N ALA A 471 13.70 -21.51 -2.84
CA ALA A 471 14.95 -21.81 -2.15
C ALA A 471 16.11 -21.22 -2.97
N LEU A 472 16.97 -20.46 -2.30
CA LEU A 472 18.21 -19.90 -2.89
C LEU A 472 19.39 -20.47 -2.10
N ALA A 473 20.36 -21.05 -2.83
CA ALA A 473 21.62 -21.52 -2.24
C ALA A 473 22.60 -20.37 -1.99
N GLY A 474 22.45 -19.27 -2.73
CA GLY A 474 23.25 -18.08 -2.58
C GLY A 474 24.54 -18.07 -3.40
N HIS A 475 24.52 -18.63 -4.60
CA HIS A 475 25.57 -18.53 -5.58
C HIS A 475 25.41 -17.22 -6.38
N TYR A 476 26.26 -16.23 -6.11
CA TYR A 476 26.22 -14.95 -6.82
C TYR A 476 27.26 -14.89 -7.93
N GLN A 477 26.85 -14.42 -9.09
CA GLN A 477 27.71 -14.11 -10.23
C GLN A 477 27.36 -12.69 -10.72
N LEU A 478 28.34 -11.79 -10.65
CA LEU A 478 28.22 -10.42 -11.13
C LEU A 478 29.03 -10.30 -12.43
N ASP A 479 28.41 -9.84 -13.50
CA ASP A 479 29.04 -9.61 -14.79
C ASP A 479 28.80 -8.17 -15.25
N ASN A 480 29.87 -7.39 -15.32
CA ASN A 480 29.88 -5.97 -15.71
C ASN A 480 28.84 -5.11 -14.99
N VAL A 481 28.61 -5.39 -13.71
CA VAL A 481 27.59 -4.72 -12.90
C VAL A 481 27.97 -3.27 -12.64
N GLN A 482 27.09 -2.34 -13.04
CA GLN A 482 27.20 -0.91 -12.77
C GLN A 482 25.97 -0.43 -12.03
N TYR A 483 26.17 0.51 -11.10
CA TYR A 483 25.09 1.15 -10.38
C TYR A 483 25.36 2.64 -10.19
N SER A 484 24.31 3.47 -10.38
CA SER A 484 24.33 4.91 -10.17
C SER A 484 23.07 5.32 -9.40
N TYR A 485 23.23 6.11 -8.33
CA TYR A 485 22.10 6.66 -7.56
C TYR A 485 21.32 7.74 -8.34
N ASP A 486 21.98 8.41 -9.27
CA ASP A 486 21.38 9.44 -10.12
C ASP A 486 21.89 9.26 -11.54
N ILE A 487 21.06 8.62 -12.37
CA ILE A 487 21.42 8.30 -13.77
C ILE A 487 21.64 9.59 -14.58
N GLU A 488 20.91 10.68 -14.23
CA GLU A 488 21.01 11.97 -14.95
C GLU A 488 22.34 12.69 -14.66
N LYS A 489 22.91 12.50 -13.47
CA LYS A 489 24.19 13.11 -13.11
C LYS A 489 25.41 12.30 -13.52
N GLY A 490 25.21 11.04 -13.95
CA GLY A 490 26.29 10.17 -14.43
C GLY A 490 27.30 9.75 -13.36
N GLU A 491 27.03 9.99 -12.08
CA GLU A 491 27.91 9.57 -10.98
C GLU A 491 27.79 8.06 -10.73
N GLN A 492 28.82 7.33 -11.16
CA GLN A 492 28.91 5.89 -11.00
C GLN A 492 29.31 5.55 -9.57
N ALA A 493 28.40 4.94 -8.80
CA ALA A 493 28.63 4.53 -7.41
C ALA A 493 29.31 3.15 -7.29
N LEU A 494 29.13 2.28 -8.29
CA LEU A 494 29.69 0.94 -8.31
C LEU A 494 29.98 0.49 -9.74
N TYR A 495 31.15 -0.17 -9.93
CA TYR A 495 31.52 -0.89 -11.14
C TYR A 495 32.27 -2.15 -10.80
N ILE A 496 31.66 -3.30 -11.03
CA ILE A 496 32.27 -4.62 -10.80
C ILE A 496 32.28 -5.35 -12.13
N PRO A 497 33.47 -5.54 -12.74
CA PRO A 497 33.61 -6.28 -14.00
C PRO A 497 33.20 -7.72 -13.85
N GLU A 498 33.70 -8.39 -12.80
CA GLU A 498 33.40 -9.78 -12.50
C GLU A 498 33.58 -10.03 -11.02
N LEU A 499 32.63 -10.75 -10.41
CA LEU A 499 32.72 -11.21 -9.03
C LEU A 499 31.85 -12.45 -8.87
N GLU A 500 32.45 -13.52 -8.30
CA GLU A 500 31.74 -14.74 -7.96
C GLU A 500 31.81 -14.99 -6.46
N ILE A 501 30.67 -15.35 -5.84
CA ILE A 501 30.56 -15.77 -4.43
C ILE A 501 29.81 -17.09 -4.40
N LYS A 502 30.46 -18.14 -3.88
CA LYS A 502 29.92 -19.50 -3.87
C LYS A 502 28.95 -19.73 -2.70
N PRO A 503 28.03 -20.69 -2.82
CA PRO A 503 27.15 -21.08 -1.72
C PRO A 503 27.95 -21.50 -0.47
N GLY A 504 27.54 -20.99 0.70
CA GLY A 504 28.21 -21.30 1.97
C GLY A 504 29.53 -20.55 2.19
N GLU A 505 29.99 -19.73 1.25
CA GLU A 505 31.20 -18.93 1.36
C GLU A 505 31.02 -17.77 2.35
N ARG A 506 32.06 -17.46 3.12
CA ARG A 506 32.07 -16.38 4.10
C ARG A 506 33.06 -15.31 3.69
N VAL A 507 32.54 -14.18 3.24
CA VAL A 507 33.29 -13.11 2.58
C VAL A 507 33.20 -11.81 3.42
N ALA A 508 34.30 -11.11 3.64
CA ALA A 508 34.29 -9.75 4.13
C ALA A 508 34.52 -8.74 3.00
N LEU A 509 33.76 -7.66 3.02
CA LEU A 509 34.00 -6.49 2.18
C LEU A 509 34.66 -5.41 3.02
N ILE A 510 35.90 -5.05 2.69
CA ILE A 510 36.65 -3.99 3.36
C ILE A 510 37.01 -2.87 2.37
N GLY A 511 37.23 -1.66 2.86
CA GLY A 511 37.58 -0.50 2.02
C GLY A 511 37.20 0.82 2.70
N LYS A 512 37.66 1.92 2.15
CA LYS A 512 37.40 3.27 2.67
C LYS A 512 35.92 3.61 2.72
N VAL A 513 35.54 4.64 3.49
CA VAL A 513 34.20 5.22 3.45
C VAL A 513 33.92 5.71 2.03
N GLY A 514 32.76 5.40 1.47
CA GLY A 514 32.43 5.73 0.08
C GLY A 514 32.93 4.73 -0.97
N ALA A 515 33.60 3.64 -0.60
CA ALA A 515 34.08 2.61 -1.54
C ALA A 515 32.99 1.77 -2.21
N GLY A 516 31.69 1.98 -1.89
CA GLY A 516 30.57 1.27 -2.52
C GLY A 516 30.13 -0.02 -1.81
N LYS A 517 30.66 -0.35 -0.61
CA LYS A 517 30.35 -1.58 0.14
C LYS A 517 28.85 -1.77 0.43
N SER A 518 28.23 -0.78 1.07
CA SER A 518 26.79 -0.82 1.39
C SER A 518 25.92 -0.79 0.13
N THR A 519 26.38 -0.17 -0.96
CA THR A 519 25.72 -0.20 -2.25
C THR A 519 25.73 -1.62 -2.85
N LEU A 520 26.86 -2.34 -2.73
CA LEU A 520 26.95 -3.73 -3.14
C LEU A 520 26.00 -4.62 -2.33
N LEU A 521 25.93 -4.44 -1.00
CA LEU A 521 24.95 -5.17 -0.18
C LEU A 521 23.48 -4.92 -0.59
N LYS A 522 23.14 -3.67 -0.95
CA LYS A 522 21.79 -3.34 -1.45
C LYS A 522 21.48 -4.05 -2.78
N LEU A 523 22.45 -4.14 -3.68
CA LEU A 523 22.31 -4.88 -4.94
C LEU A 523 22.13 -6.39 -4.66
N LEU A 524 23.01 -6.99 -3.85
CA LEU A 524 22.96 -8.42 -3.50
C LEU A 524 21.69 -8.81 -2.76
N SER A 525 21.05 -7.87 -2.05
CA SER A 525 19.78 -8.09 -1.33
C SER A 525 18.53 -7.85 -2.17
N GLY A 526 18.66 -7.40 -3.43
CA GLY A 526 17.52 -7.01 -4.27
C GLY A 526 16.77 -5.76 -3.78
N GLN A 527 17.43 -4.90 -3.00
CA GLN A 527 16.89 -3.59 -2.63
C GLN A 527 17.18 -2.52 -3.68
N ALA A 528 18.18 -2.74 -4.53
CA ALA A 528 18.53 -1.93 -5.68
C ALA A 528 18.72 -2.85 -6.90
N GLU A 529 18.51 -2.31 -8.10
CA GLU A 529 18.77 -3.01 -9.38
C GLU A 529 20.02 -2.45 -10.05
N ALA A 530 20.79 -3.32 -10.72
CA ALA A 530 21.94 -2.87 -11.50
C ALA A 530 21.48 -1.95 -12.64
N SER A 531 22.16 -0.81 -12.80
CA SER A 531 21.90 0.11 -13.92
C SER A 531 22.36 -0.47 -15.25
N LYS A 532 23.42 -1.29 -15.24
CA LYS A 532 23.95 -2.06 -16.37
C LYS A 532 24.61 -3.34 -15.88
N GLY A 533 24.79 -4.32 -16.77
CA GLY A 533 25.37 -5.62 -16.44
C GLY A 533 24.32 -6.61 -15.94
N LYS A 534 24.77 -7.76 -15.41
CA LYS A 534 23.90 -8.82 -14.92
C LYS A 534 24.33 -9.25 -13.53
N LEU A 535 23.35 -9.37 -12.64
CA LEU A 535 23.52 -9.96 -11.33
C LEU A 535 22.72 -11.25 -11.29
N ILE A 536 23.42 -12.37 -11.31
CA ILE A 536 22.85 -13.71 -11.37
C ILE A 536 22.94 -14.32 -9.95
N ILE A 537 21.86 -14.93 -9.48
CA ILE A 537 21.84 -15.75 -8.29
C ILE A 537 21.32 -17.14 -8.62
N ASP A 538 22.08 -18.17 -8.25
CA ASP A 538 21.77 -19.58 -8.54
C ASP A 538 21.40 -19.84 -10.02
N GLY A 539 22.12 -19.17 -10.94
CA GLY A 539 21.93 -19.31 -12.39
C GLY A 539 20.77 -18.51 -12.99
N VAL A 540 20.04 -17.74 -12.19
CA VAL A 540 18.91 -16.91 -12.65
C VAL A 540 19.26 -15.43 -12.45
N ASP A 541 18.99 -14.60 -13.46
CA ASP A 541 19.16 -13.15 -13.31
C ASP A 541 18.18 -12.62 -12.25
N MET A 542 18.74 -11.94 -11.25
CA MET A 542 18.00 -11.46 -10.09
C MET A 542 16.87 -10.48 -10.45
N ALA A 543 17.00 -9.76 -11.57
CA ALA A 543 15.95 -8.89 -12.09
C ALA A 543 14.68 -9.66 -12.52
N HIS A 544 14.79 -10.95 -12.78
CA HIS A 544 13.66 -11.81 -13.19
C HIS A 544 13.08 -12.64 -12.06
N ILE A 545 13.69 -12.65 -10.86
CA ILE A 545 13.21 -13.38 -9.69
C ILE A 545 12.18 -12.54 -8.92
N ASP A 546 11.14 -13.17 -8.38
CA ASP A 546 10.18 -12.46 -7.51
C ASP A 546 10.92 -11.85 -6.30
N PRO A 547 10.91 -10.52 -6.11
CA PRO A 547 11.59 -9.86 -5.00
C PRO A 547 11.18 -10.36 -3.61
N VAL A 548 9.99 -10.94 -3.50
CA VAL A 548 9.51 -11.54 -2.23
C VAL A 548 10.32 -12.78 -1.89
N ASP A 549 10.65 -13.63 -2.88
CA ASP A 549 11.46 -14.83 -2.65
C ASP A 549 12.90 -14.46 -2.33
N VAL A 550 13.47 -13.53 -3.09
CA VAL A 550 14.80 -12.96 -2.81
C VAL A 550 14.88 -12.47 -1.37
N ARG A 551 13.98 -11.58 -0.97
CA ARG A 551 13.99 -11.00 0.38
C ARG A 551 13.67 -12.00 1.49
N ARG A 552 12.99 -13.11 1.19
CA ARG A 552 12.74 -14.18 2.17
C ARG A 552 14.01 -14.95 2.48
N GLN A 553 14.81 -15.26 1.48
CA GLN A 553 16.00 -16.09 1.59
C GLN A 553 17.28 -15.30 1.93
N ILE A 554 17.29 -13.99 1.65
CA ILE A 554 18.41 -13.11 1.91
C ILE A 554 18.07 -12.20 3.07
N GLY A 555 18.81 -12.34 4.17
CA GLY A 555 18.70 -11.47 5.34
C GLY A 555 19.69 -10.33 5.25
N LEU A 556 19.23 -9.09 5.18
CA LEU A 556 20.08 -7.90 5.24
C LEU A 556 19.91 -7.19 6.58
N LEU A 557 21.01 -6.97 7.27
CA LEU A 557 21.14 -6.01 8.37
C LEU A 557 21.90 -4.79 7.84
N SER A 558 21.19 -3.73 7.47
CA SER A 558 21.80 -2.48 7.02
C SER A 558 22.11 -1.56 8.20
N GLN A 559 23.05 -0.65 8.02
CA GLN A 559 23.44 0.35 9.02
C GLN A 559 22.25 1.24 9.45
N ASP A 560 21.34 1.58 8.50
CA ASP A 560 20.17 2.44 8.71
C ASP A 560 18.91 1.68 9.13
N SER A 561 19.03 0.43 9.57
CA SER A 561 17.87 -0.36 10.00
C SER A 561 17.13 0.32 11.15
N ARG A 562 15.79 0.30 11.12
CA ARG A 562 14.95 0.97 12.13
C ARG A 562 14.06 -0.04 12.88
N LEU A 563 13.78 0.26 14.15
CA LEU A 563 12.76 -0.40 14.93
C LEU A 563 11.44 0.38 14.82
N PHE A 564 10.32 -0.34 14.89
CA PHE A 564 8.98 0.23 14.78
C PHE A 564 8.33 0.33 16.15
N PHE A 565 7.41 1.28 16.29
CA PHE A 565 6.59 1.37 17.48
C PHE A 565 5.77 0.09 17.69
N GLY A 566 5.81 -0.46 18.89
CA GLY A 566 5.15 -1.70 19.25
C GLY A 566 5.93 -2.51 20.27
N THR A 567 5.52 -3.74 20.55
CA THR A 567 6.24 -4.60 21.48
C THR A 567 7.53 -5.15 20.87
N LEU A 568 8.46 -5.61 21.71
CA LEU A 568 9.64 -6.33 21.27
C LEU A 568 9.25 -7.55 20.42
N ARG A 569 8.25 -8.33 20.88
CA ARG A 569 7.65 -9.44 20.13
C ARG A 569 7.25 -9.03 18.73
N GLN A 570 6.45 -7.97 18.60
CA GLN A 570 6.00 -7.46 17.30
C GLN A 570 7.17 -7.07 16.40
N ASN A 571 8.20 -6.42 16.93
CA ASN A 571 9.39 -6.05 16.17
C ASN A 571 10.17 -7.27 15.67
N LEU A 572 10.31 -8.33 16.47
CA LEU A 572 11.00 -9.55 16.09
C LEU A 572 10.22 -10.36 15.05
N MET A 573 8.89 -10.38 15.15
CA MET A 573 8.02 -11.17 14.28
C MET A 573 7.72 -10.51 12.92
N LEU A 574 8.12 -9.26 12.67
CA LEU A 574 7.84 -8.54 11.41
C LEU A 574 8.25 -9.31 10.14
N GLY A 575 9.32 -10.08 10.20
CA GLY A 575 9.79 -10.88 9.06
C GLY A 575 9.35 -12.35 9.10
N HIS A 576 8.80 -12.80 10.24
CA HIS A 576 8.35 -14.18 10.46
C HIS A 576 7.17 -14.21 11.45
N PRO A 577 5.93 -13.94 10.97
CA PRO A 577 4.75 -13.77 11.83
C PRO A 577 4.36 -14.99 12.66
N HIS A 578 4.85 -16.17 12.30
CA HIS A 578 4.53 -17.44 12.96
C HIS A 578 5.66 -17.95 13.87
N ALA A 579 6.66 -17.09 14.15
CA ALA A 579 7.76 -17.45 15.05
C ALA A 579 7.24 -17.78 16.45
N THR A 580 7.71 -18.88 17.01
CA THR A 580 7.41 -19.29 18.38
C THR A 580 8.24 -18.50 19.40
N ASP A 581 7.78 -18.43 20.63
CA ASP A 581 8.51 -17.75 21.70
C ASP A 581 9.92 -18.38 21.92
N GLN A 582 10.07 -19.67 21.68
CA GLN A 582 11.37 -20.36 21.75
C GLN A 582 12.34 -19.84 20.67
N GLU A 583 11.88 -19.67 19.44
CA GLU A 583 12.68 -19.12 18.34
C GLU A 583 13.05 -17.65 18.60
N LEU A 584 12.11 -16.85 19.14
CA LEU A 584 12.39 -15.47 19.54
C LEU A 584 13.48 -15.40 20.62
N ILE A 585 13.35 -16.23 21.67
CA ILE A 585 14.34 -16.28 22.76
C ILE A 585 15.69 -16.79 22.25
N GLN A 586 15.71 -17.76 21.34
CA GLN A 586 16.94 -18.25 20.74
C GLN A 586 17.63 -17.16 19.91
N ALA A 587 16.89 -16.42 19.10
CA ALA A 587 17.44 -15.30 18.34
C ALA A 587 17.99 -14.19 19.26
N LEU A 588 17.30 -13.86 20.34
CA LEU A 588 17.76 -12.92 21.35
C LEU A 588 19.02 -13.41 22.07
N ARG A 589 19.16 -14.73 22.27
CA ARG A 589 20.38 -15.33 22.84
C ARG A 589 21.56 -15.17 21.89
N ILE A 590 21.38 -15.48 20.60
CA ILE A 590 22.43 -15.39 19.58
C ILE A 590 22.91 -13.95 19.41
N SER A 591 22.02 -12.99 19.41
CA SER A 591 22.35 -11.55 19.27
C SER A 591 22.87 -10.90 20.56
N GLY A 592 22.82 -11.59 21.70
CA GLY A 592 23.18 -11.03 23.01
C GLY A 592 22.09 -10.20 23.69
N ALA A 593 20.89 -10.10 23.09
CA ALA A 593 19.77 -9.31 23.62
C ALA A 593 18.97 -10.02 24.73
N LEU A 594 19.29 -11.26 25.09
CA LEU A 594 18.51 -12.06 26.06
C LEU A 594 18.39 -11.35 27.43
N SER A 595 19.40 -10.64 27.85
CA SER A 595 19.40 -9.89 29.12
C SER A 595 18.34 -8.79 29.18
N MET A 596 17.89 -8.28 28.03
CA MET A 596 16.82 -7.27 27.95
C MET A 596 15.45 -7.84 28.34
N VAL A 597 15.25 -9.13 28.07
CA VAL A 597 14.00 -9.85 28.36
C VAL A 597 14.01 -10.41 29.78
N GLN A 598 15.15 -10.88 30.27
CA GLN A 598 15.28 -11.46 31.61
C GLN A 598 15.18 -10.41 32.75
N LYS A 599 15.54 -9.16 32.47
CA LYS A 599 15.53 -8.06 33.46
C LYS A 599 14.21 -7.31 33.53
N ASP A 600 13.32 -7.52 32.60
CA ASP A 600 12.06 -6.79 32.47
C ASP A 600 10.87 -7.71 32.76
N ALA A 601 10.01 -7.33 33.69
CA ALA A 601 8.79 -8.07 34.00
C ALA A 601 7.84 -8.21 32.78
N ALA A 602 7.89 -7.27 31.84
CA ALA A 602 7.12 -7.31 30.59
C ALA A 602 7.74 -8.27 29.54
N SER A 603 9.00 -8.72 29.72
CA SER A 603 9.65 -9.71 28.84
C SER A 603 9.56 -9.32 27.35
N LEU A 604 9.01 -10.22 26.51
CA LEU A 604 8.81 -10.00 25.06
C LEU A 604 7.78 -8.92 24.76
N ASP A 605 6.88 -8.61 25.70
CA ASP A 605 5.82 -7.61 25.50
C ASP A 605 6.23 -6.19 25.93
N ARG A 606 7.51 -6.01 26.25
CA ARG A 606 8.11 -4.70 26.48
C ARG A 606 7.90 -3.80 25.26
N MET A 607 7.40 -2.56 25.50
CA MET A 607 7.18 -1.55 24.47
C MET A 607 8.50 -0.96 23.96
N ILE A 608 8.63 -0.86 22.66
CA ILE A 608 9.68 -0.17 21.93
C ILE A 608 9.08 1.08 21.29
N ASN A 609 9.66 2.23 21.57
CA ASN A 609 9.27 3.50 20.99
C ASN A 609 9.72 3.60 19.52
N GLU A 610 9.13 4.54 18.79
CA GLU A 610 9.45 4.83 17.39
C GLU A 610 10.97 5.03 17.19
N GLY A 611 11.53 4.36 16.16
CA GLY A 611 12.96 4.37 15.89
C GLY A 611 13.84 3.70 16.96
N GLY A 612 13.23 3.02 17.98
CA GLY A 612 13.95 2.43 19.10
C GLY A 612 14.42 3.45 20.14
N ARG A 613 13.74 4.61 20.22
CA ARG A 613 14.05 5.62 21.26
C ARG A 613 13.90 5.01 22.66
N GLY A 614 14.86 5.30 23.53
CA GLY A 614 14.95 4.72 24.88
C GLY A 614 15.79 3.44 24.95
N LEU A 615 16.24 2.89 23.82
CA LEU A 615 17.25 1.83 23.78
C LEU A 615 18.63 2.45 23.51
N SER A 616 19.67 1.88 24.14
CA SER A 616 21.05 2.21 23.75
C SER A 616 21.33 1.77 22.31
N GLY A 617 22.37 2.34 21.67
CA GLY A 617 22.78 1.96 20.32
C GLY A 617 23.02 0.46 20.18
N GLY A 618 23.75 -0.14 21.14
CA GLY A 618 24.01 -1.57 21.18
C GLY A 618 22.73 -2.41 21.37
N GLN A 619 21.82 -1.99 22.25
CA GLN A 619 20.54 -2.67 22.45
C GLN A 619 19.68 -2.65 21.17
N ARG A 620 19.63 -1.51 20.49
CA ARG A 620 18.94 -1.37 19.21
C ARG A 620 19.51 -2.31 18.16
N GLN A 621 20.83 -2.36 18.05
CA GLN A 621 21.54 -3.20 17.11
C GLN A 621 21.33 -4.70 17.40
N MET A 622 21.35 -5.12 18.68
CA MET A 622 21.03 -6.49 19.08
C MET A 622 19.61 -6.90 18.68
N VAL A 623 18.61 -6.04 18.89
CA VAL A 623 17.22 -6.33 18.50
C VAL A 623 17.08 -6.43 16.99
N MET A 624 17.73 -5.57 16.22
CA MET A 624 17.72 -5.63 14.75
C MET A 624 18.39 -6.91 14.23
N LEU A 625 19.50 -7.31 14.85
CA LEU A 625 20.18 -8.58 14.54
C LEU A 625 19.27 -9.77 14.88
N SER A 626 18.59 -9.76 16.05
CA SER A 626 17.60 -10.79 16.42
C SER A 626 16.50 -10.92 15.40
N ARG A 627 15.94 -9.80 14.95
CA ARG A 627 14.88 -9.77 13.92
C ARG A 627 15.31 -10.44 12.61
N MET A 628 16.58 -10.25 12.21
CA MET A 628 17.15 -10.91 11.04
C MET A 628 17.34 -12.41 11.30
N ILE A 629 17.82 -12.81 12.49
CA ILE A 629 18.05 -14.21 12.88
C ILE A 629 16.75 -15.00 12.92
N VAL A 630 15.66 -14.42 13.46
CA VAL A 630 14.31 -15.06 13.50
C VAL A 630 13.84 -15.48 12.11
N ARG A 631 14.17 -14.69 11.08
CA ARG A 631 13.80 -15.03 9.69
C ARG A 631 14.55 -16.23 9.12
N ASN A 632 15.64 -16.63 9.75
CA ASN A 632 16.45 -17.80 9.40
C ASN A 632 16.88 -17.86 7.92
N PRO A 633 17.47 -16.79 7.33
CA PRO A 633 17.82 -16.73 5.91
C PRO A 633 19.02 -17.64 5.58
N GLN A 634 19.09 -18.13 4.32
CA GLN A 634 20.25 -18.88 3.82
C GLN A 634 21.44 -17.99 3.47
N VAL A 635 21.18 -16.78 2.99
CA VAL A 635 22.20 -15.77 2.70
C VAL A 635 22.08 -14.65 3.73
N VAL A 636 23.20 -14.30 4.35
CA VAL A 636 23.27 -13.30 5.42
C VAL A 636 24.18 -12.16 5.00
N LEU A 637 23.62 -10.97 4.90
CA LEU A 637 24.31 -9.73 4.55
C LEU A 637 24.34 -8.82 5.78
N LEU A 638 25.53 -8.51 6.30
CA LEU A 638 25.70 -7.72 7.51
C LEU A 638 26.52 -6.45 7.21
N ASP A 639 25.96 -5.30 7.50
CA ASP A 639 26.65 -4.02 7.43
C ASP A 639 26.96 -3.51 8.85
N GLU A 640 28.19 -3.63 9.28
CA GLU A 640 28.70 -3.26 10.60
C GLU A 640 27.85 -3.78 11.80
N PRO A 641 27.64 -5.09 11.93
CA PRO A 641 26.65 -5.66 12.85
C PRO A 641 26.95 -5.42 14.33
N THR A 642 28.15 -5.03 14.71
CA THR A 642 28.59 -4.83 16.11
C THR A 642 29.11 -3.41 16.40
N ALA A 643 28.87 -2.44 15.50
CA ALA A 643 29.45 -1.09 15.60
C ALA A 643 29.19 -0.38 16.95
N SER A 644 28.03 -0.62 17.55
CA SER A 644 27.61 0.00 18.82
C SER A 644 27.77 -0.93 20.03
N MET A 645 28.53 -2.04 19.92
CA MET A 645 28.73 -3.02 20.99
C MET A 645 30.09 -2.83 21.63
N ASP A 646 30.18 -3.12 22.94
CA ASP A 646 31.44 -3.24 23.64
C ASP A 646 32.16 -4.54 23.28
N GLU A 647 33.47 -4.64 23.60
CA GLU A 647 34.31 -5.78 23.23
C GLU A 647 33.84 -7.12 23.83
N GLN A 648 33.27 -7.11 25.04
CA GLN A 648 32.78 -8.33 25.67
C GLN A 648 31.54 -8.86 24.97
N LEU A 649 30.60 -7.98 24.70
CA LEU A 649 29.39 -8.32 23.98
C LEU A 649 29.68 -8.70 22.52
N GLU A 650 30.59 -7.96 21.86
CA GLU A 650 31.04 -8.29 20.50
C GLU A 650 31.63 -9.69 20.43
N SER A 651 32.57 -10.02 21.36
CA SER A 651 33.18 -11.35 21.43
C SER A 651 32.16 -12.46 21.69
N TYR A 652 31.13 -12.17 22.50
CA TYR A 652 30.01 -13.10 22.72
C TYR A 652 29.21 -13.32 21.44
N VAL A 653 28.77 -12.24 20.78
CA VAL A 653 27.96 -12.28 19.56
C VAL A 653 28.71 -12.98 18.43
N ILE A 654 30.03 -12.72 18.26
CA ILE A 654 30.84 -13.39 17.25
C ILE A 654 30.84 -14.92 17.46
N ARG A 655 31.05 -15.41 18.69
CA ARG A 655 30.99 -16.86 18.97
C ARG A 655 29.64 -17.47 18.68
N GLN A 656 28.53 -16.76 19.01
CA GLN A 656 27.20 -17.24 18.74
C GLN A 656 26.90 -17.26 17.23
N LEU A 657 27.29 -16.19 16.53
CA LEU A 657 27.12 -16.08 15.07
C LEU A 657 27.94 -17.14 14.33
N GLN A 658 29.16 -17.44 14.76
CA GLN A 658 30.01 -18.46 14.14
C GLN A 658 29.31 -19.84 14.10
N SER A 659 28.65 -20.22 15.18
CA SER A 659 27.85 -21.44 15.25
C SER A 659 26.60 -21.37 14.40
N TRP A 660 25.89 -20.24 14.42
CA TRP A 660 24.64 -20.05 13.68
C TRP A 660 24.84 -19.95 12.16
N MET A 661 26.01 -19.45 11.72
CA MET A 661 26.37 -19.27 10.29
C MET A 661 26.79 -20.58 9.60
N ALA A 662 26.87 -21.71 10.29
CA ALA A 662 27.30 -22.95 9.68
C ALA A 662 26.41 -23.33 8.46
N GLY A 663 27.03 -23.53 7.30
CA GLY A 663 26.33 -23.88 6.04
C GLY A 663 25.61 -22.72 5.35
N ARG A 664 25.77 -21.48 5.79
CA ARG A 664 25.16 -20.28 5.18
C ARG A 664 26.18 -19.44 4.44
N THR A 665 25.74 -18.76 3.40
CA THR A 665 26.54 -17.74 2.73
C THR A 665 26.54 -16.46 3.57
N LEU A 666 27.74 -15.95 3.92
CA LEU A 666 27.90 -14.71 4.67
C LEU A 666 28.64 -13.67 3.83
N ILE A 667 28.08 -12.46 3.76
CA ILE A 667 28.78 -11.29 3.22
C ILE A 667 28.75 -10.20 4.31
N LEU A 668 29.92 -9.86 4.80
CA LEU A 668 30.09 -9.00 5.97
C LEU A 668 30.84 -7.73 5.56
N VAL A 669 30.25 -6.56 5.81
CA VAL A 669 30.97 -5.28 5.79
C VAL A 669 31.39 -4.94 7.19
N THR A 670 32.70 -4.74 7.41
CA THR A 670 33.20 -4.35 8.74
C THR A 670 34.49 -3.58 8.66
N HIS A 671 34.70 -2.72 9.66
CA HIS A 671 35.96 -2.07 9.97
C HIS A 671 36.59 -2.67 11.25
N ARG A 672 35.94 -3.64 11.91
CA ARG A 672 36.40 -4.26 13.14
C ARG A 672 37.18 -5.57 12.89
N PRO A 673 38.47 -5.66 13.31
CA PRO A 673 39.27 -6.87 13.06
C PRO A 673 38.68 -8.13 13.68
N ALA A 674 38.03 -8.02 14.83
CA ALA A 674 37.43 -9.17 15.53
C ALA A 674 36.42 -9.94 14.66
N LEU A 675 35.63 -9.25 13.86
CA LEU A 675 34.64 -9.84 12.97
C LEU A 675 35.24 -10.59 11.77
N LEU A 676 36.51 -10.32 11.42
CA LEU A 676 37.19 -11.04 10.34
C LEU A 676 37.45 -12.53 10.71
N SER A 677 37.32 -12.90 11.97
CA SER A 677 37.32 -14.32 12.39
C SER A 677 36.11 -15.13 11.85
N LEU A 678 35.06 -14.48 11.43
CA LEU A 678 33.84 -15.11 10.84
C LEU A 678 34.00 -15.45 9.36
N VAL A 679 35.03 -14.92 8.67
CA VAL A 679 35.17 -15.00 7.22
C VAL A 679 36.45 -15.74 6.79
N ASP A 680 36.39 -16.30 5.60
CA ASP A 680 37.49 -17.07 4.99
C ASP A 680 38.15 -16.31 3.83
N ARG A 681 37.43 -15.36 3.20
CA ARG A 681 37.84 -14.56 2.06
C ARG A 681 37.60 -13.07 2.30
N ILE A 682 38.48 -12.23 1.80
CA ILE A 682 38.38 -10.78 1.90
C ILE A 682 38.39 -10.16 0.49
N ILE A 683 37.43 -9.29 0.22
CA ILE A 683 37.36 -8.47 -0.98
C ILE A 683 37.60 -7.03 -0.56
N VAL A 684 38.59 -6.40 -1.16
CA VAL A 684 38.93 -4.99 -0.92
C VAL A 684 38.29 -4.14 -2.00
N MET A 685 37.52 -3.12 -1.57
CA MET A 685 36.85 -2.19 -2.46
C MET A 685 37.44 -0.79 -2.34
N ASP A 686 37.64 -0.11 -3.45
CA ASP A 686 37.97 1.31 -3.52
C ASP A 686 37.35 1.97 -4.75
N GLY A 687 36.78 3.18 -4.57
CA GLY A 687 36.14 3.95 -5.63
C GLY A 687 35.08 3.18 -6.44
N GLY A 688 34.29 2.32 -5.77
CA GLY A 688 33.24 1.51 -6.40
C GLY A 688 33.74 0.29 -7.17
N LYS A 689 35.00 -0.11 -7.03
CA LYS A 689 35.63 -1.24 -7.73
C LYS A 689 36.25 -2.23 -6.75
N VAL A 690 36.33 -3.49 -7.17
CA VAL A 690 37.14 -4.50 -6.47
C VAL A 690 38.60 -4.29 -6.84
N VAL A 691 39.45 -4.05 -5.87
CA VAL A 691 40.89 -3.79 -6.06
C VAL A 691 41.77 -4.97 -5.63
N ALA A 692 41.28 -5.79 -4.69
CA ALA A 692 41.94 -7.04 -4.30
C ALA A 692 40.90 -8.05 -3.85
N ASP A 693 41.15 -9.32 -4.08
CA ASP A 693 40.29 -10.44 -3.72
C ASP A 693 41.18 -11.67 -3.43
N GLY A 694 41.04 -12.26 -2.25
CA GLY A 694 41.87 -13.37 -1.87
C GLY A 694 41.50 -13.95 -0.50
N SER A 695 42.23 -14.98 -0.08
CA SER A 695 42.03 -15.56 1.24
C SER A 695 42.30 -14.53 2.35
N ARG A 696 41.60 -14.66 3.47
CA ARG A 696 41.78 -13.77 4.63
C ARG A 696 43.26 -13.60 5.01
N ASP A 697 43.99 -14.71 5.08
CA ASP A 697 45.37 -14.72 5.57
C ASP A 697 46.33 -14.07 4.55
N GLU A 698 46.07 -14.19 3.24
CA GLU A 698 46.84 -13.51 2.19
C GLU A 698 46.68 -12.00 2.27
N ILE A 699 45.44 -11.53 2.33
CA ILE A 699 45.15 -10.09 2.33
C ILE A 699 45.68 -9.44 3.62
N LEU A 700 45.46 -10.05 4.78
CA LEU A 700 45.97 -9.54 6.05
C LEU A 700 47.53 -9.60 6.14
N GLY A 701 48.17 -10.65 5.56
CA GLY A 701 49.60 -10.76 5.48
C GLY A 701 50.25 -9.71 4.58
N GLN A 702 49.61 -9.37 3.45
CA GLN A 702 50.06 -8.29 2.56
C GLN A 702 49.92 -6.92 3.22
N THR A 703 48.89 -6.71 4.03
CA THR A 703 48.65 -5.46 4.80
C THR A 703 49.75 -5.21 5.81
N GLN A 704 50.28 -6.24 6.45
CA GLN A 704 51.42 -6.11 7.41
C GLN A 704 52.78 -5.82 6.71
N ARG A 705 52.94 -6.20 5.47
CA ARG A 705 54.18 -5.98 4.68
C ARG A 705 54.20 -4.62 3.95
N SER A 706 53.08 -3.98 3.76
CA SER A 706 52.96 -2.70 3.04
C SER A 706 52.44 -1.64 4.02
N ASN A 707 53.30 -0.76 4.53
CA ASN A 707 52.95 0.40 5.36
C ASN A 707 51.93 1.37 4.69
N ASN A 708 51.59 1.17 3.42
CA ASN A 708 50.62 1.94 2.68
C ASN A 708 49.19 1.43 2.82
N VAL A 709 48.93 0.25 3.37
CA VAL A 709 47.59 -0.33 3.49
C VAL A 709 47.01 -0.10 4.89
N THR A 710 47.80 0.34 5.87
CA THR A 710 47.33 0.71 7.22
C THR A 710 46.33 1.89 7.18
N SER A 711 46.35 2.70 6.10
CA SER A 711 45.38 3.80 5.89
C SER A 711 44.01 3.34 5.32
N VAL A 712 43.83 2.05 5.01
CA VAL A 712 42.59 1.49 4.49
C VAL A 712 41.75 0.84 5.59
N VAL A 713 42.38 0.51 6.73
CA VAL A 713 41.73 -0.14 7.89
C VAL A 713 41.49 0.85 9.06
N ALA A 714 42.04 2.06 8.99
CA ALA A 714 41.86 3.12 10.00
C ALA A 714 40.76 4.15 9.54
#